data_49f0f850bfc7edd65e59bc1fc6e0c037
#
_entry.id   49f0f850bfc7edd65e59bc1fc6e0c037
#
_cell.length_a   1.000
_cell.length_b   1.000
_cell.length_c   1.000
_cell.angle_alpha   90.00
_cell.angle_beta   90.00
_cell.angle_gamma   90.00
#
_symmetry.space_group_name_H-M   'P 1'
#
loop_
_entity.id
_entity.type
_entity.pdbx_description
1 polymer ?
#
loop_
_entity_poly.entity_id
_entity_poly.type
_entity_poly.pdbx_seq_one_letter_code
_entity_poly.pdbx_strand_id
1 'polypeptide(L)'
;MTTPLLRPICSLSTGLLLFTGIGVLAQASAKVTSVAPDRPAVVTQANGESSNTLLSEVVELNRQVTALYQQGKYHEATQIQVKVLALMEQLLGPDHPGTARGLNNLAQLHNEQGAYAKAEPLHLRALAIREKTLGPDHPETANSLNNLAELYDNQGNYAKAEPLYIRALAINEKALGPDHPGTAQSLSNLALLFLNQGAYAKAEPLYIRALAISEKALGPDHPDTAIRLNNLATLYDSLGAYAKAEPLYRRSLAIREKALGPDHPGTAIGLNNLANLYQLQGAYAKAEPLYLRALAIQEKALGPDHPDTSTSLNDLALLYWEQGAYSKAEPLYIRTLAINEKVLGPDHPETATSLNNLAALYDSQGAYTKAELLHLRALAIKEKVLGSDHRDTAKSLNNLAALYSRQGAYAQAEPFSIRALSIYEKALGADHPDTATSLNNLAFLYVNQGAYAKAEPFLRRGIRIQTLFLQREVPLLPEAQRRAQIDVLDQAWEFAYTFAGLSPDGTSLALFTRLNRQGLLQEIEQRLALLARSPGPQQELSQQIAGLTSRLADVNLSPPQRQTLQQQVGDLEKQLYRLLPALQPHLVEPGEVARVLPADGVLVEFQRYRPYDGRQPIDKRWGEPRYLALRLFPDGRITSHDLGLASGIEPLIRNALKISERGEQSPNDAWVQVRDKVFPPALLSQLKDRNQWFLSPDGELSRIPFAALPAPESLGPGQGPRWLAEVVRLRLITSGRDLLPKPRTTQVQAGQALVIADPEFGAPGTPWASLRATKNEGQEIAAQLKATLLTGSQATAPALQRIKGPRVLHVASHGFFSDPQPSPVNQGPRSRSAAFSGPPASTGDPLLNSGIVLSGANRHRRPVQGASAQALAASPRDGDDDGYLTAKEASRLQLEGTELVVLSACDTATGVSQSGEGVYGLQRALTVAGARTTLLSLWKVDDEATAVFMQRYYTLLKAGQGRQGALVQVQEEFRTNPRHKEWKDHKYWAAWQLTGDTAPLPGL
;
A
#
# COMPACT_ATOMS: atom_id res chain seq x y z
N MET A 1 -17.00 8.22 -16.42
CA MET A 1 -16.04 7.38 -15.70
C MET A 1 -14.80 7.24 -16.57
N THR A 2 -13.86 8.11 -16.37
CA THR A 2 -12.52 7.99 -16.93
C THR A 2 -11.83 6.84 -16.22
N THR A 3 -11.30 5.90 -16.97
CA THR A 3 -10.52 4.77 -16.49
C THR A 3 -9.36 5.28 -15.63
N PRO A 4 -9.08 4.75 -14.44
CA PRO A 4 -7.96 5.18 -13.60
C PRO A 4 -6.58 4.82 -14.17
N LEU A 5 -6.53 4.12 -15.30
CA LEU A 5 -5.29 3.79 -16.02
C LEU A 5 -4.62 4.99 -16.69
N LEU A 6 -5.28 6.15 -16.72
CA LEU A 6 -4.79 7.37 -17.32
C LEU A 6 -4.85 8.55 -16.35
N ARG A 7 -4.64 8.33 -15.08
CA ARG A 7 -4.12 9.45 -14.31
C ARG A 7 -2.81 9.86 -14.97
N PRO A 8 -2.71 11.07 -15.48
CA PRO A 8 -1.38 11.60 -15.76
C PRO A 8 -0.66 11.59 -14.41
N ILE A 9 0.31 10.70 -14.25
CA ILE A 9 1.34 10.80 -13.20
C ILE A 9 2.20 12.02 -13.55
N CYS A 10 1.59 13.08 -14.05
CA CYS A 10 2.28 14.26 -14.55
C CYS A 10 2.53 15.31 -13.48
N SER A 11 1.83 15.27 -12.34
CA SER A 11 2.01 16.35 -11.35
C SER A 11 3.10 16.07 -10.31
N LEU A 12 3.59 14.83 -10.19
CA LEU A 12 4.60 14.48 -9.18
C LEU A 12 6.04 14.77 -9.60
N SER A 13 6.34 14.84 -10.90
CA SER A 13 7.70 15.09 -11.37
C SER A 13 8.03 16.57 -11.59
N THR A 14 7.04 17.40 -11.92
CA THR A 14 7.28 18.82 -12.25
C THR A 14 7.36 19.73 -11.05
N GLY A 15 6.63 19.49 -9.99
CA GLY A 15 6.73 20.31 -8.76
C GLY A 15 8.01 20.08 -7.95
N LEU A 16 8.70 18.95 -8.16
CA LEU A 16 9.91 18.61 -7.40
C LEU A 16 11.21 19.04 -8.10
N LEU A 17 11.23 19.10 -9.42
CA LEU A 17 12.42 19.47 -10.19
C LEU A 17 12.77 20.95 -10.13
N LEU A 18 11.78 21.82 -9.88
CA LEU A 18 11.99 23.26 -9.72
C LEU A 18 12.68 23.63 -8.39
N PHE A 19 12.75 22.72 -7.41
CA PHE A 19 13.29 23.05 -6.08
C PHE A 19 14.78 22.85 -5.91
N THR A 20 15.40 21.93 -6.63
CA THR A 20 16.85 21.69 -6.53
C THR A 20 17.64 22.77 -7.26
N GLY A 21 17.09 23.35 -8.34
CA GLY A 21 17.74 24.43 -9.10
C GLY A 21 17.77 25.78 -8.34
N ILE A 22 16.67 26.17 -7.70
CA ILE A 22 16.55 27.44 -6.98
C ILE A 22 17.44 27.47 -5.73
N GLY A 23 17.56 26.36 -5.00
CA GLY A 23 18.42 26.25 -3.83
C GLY A 23 19.91 26.42 -4.18
N VAL A 24 20.34 25.89 -5.32
CA VAL A 24 21.74 25.95 -5.76
C VAL A 24 22.11 27.36 -6.27
N LEU A 25 21.23 28.06 -6.96
CA LEU A 25 21.52 29.43 -7.42
C LEU A 25 21.30 30.47 -6.31
N ALA A 26 20.37 30.29 -5.39
CA ALA A 26 20.24 31.14 -4.20
C ALA A 26 21.45 30.99 -3.28
N GLN A 27 22.04 29.80 -3.13
CA GLN A 27 23.29 29.62 -2.41
C GLN A 27 24.49 30.14 -3.20
N ALA A 28 24.51 30.07 -4.53
CA ALA A 28 25.53 30.74 -5.34
C ALA A 28 25.41 32.26 -5.24
N SER A 29 24.22 32.83 -5.19
CA SER A 29 24.01 34.29 -4.99
C SER A 29 24.41 34.75 -3.60
N ALA A 30 24.09 33.99 -2.53
CA ALA A 30 24.51 34.33 -1.17
C ALA A 30 26.02 34.22 -0.96
N LYS A 31 26.70 33.33 -1.67
CA LYS A 31 28.18 33.23 -1.64
C LYS A 31 28.89 34.28 -2.50
N VAL A 32 28.23 34.84 -3.49
CA VAL A 32 28.77 35.95 -4.25
C VAL A 32 28.85 37.25 -3.41
N THR A 33 27.97 37.40 -2.40
CA THR A 33 27.99 38.55 -1.48
C THR A 33 28.86 38.36 -0.26
N SER A 34 29.42 37.17 0.02
CA SER A 34 30.23 36.87 1.20
C SER A 34 31.72 36.53 0.90
N VAL A 35 32.24 36.86 -0.26
CA VAL A 35 33.67 36.77 -0.51
C VAL A 35 34.31 38.03 0.06
N ALA A 36 34.70 37.97 1.34
CA ALA A 36 35.80 38.82 1.83
C ALA A 36 37.02 38.47 0.98
N PRO A 37 37.85 39.49 0.63
CA PRO A 37 38.99 39.27 -0.25
C PRO A 37 40.10 38.53 0.49
N ASP A 38 40.18 37.21 0.35
CA ASP A 38 41.45 36.54 0.55
C ASP A 38 42.38 36.96 -0.57
N ARG A 39 43.47 37.56 -0.17
CA ARG A 39 44.49 38.13 -1.04
C ARG A 39 44.89 37.18 -2.15
N PRO A 40 44.86 37.60 -3.43
CA PRO A 40 45.45 36.80 -4.50
C PRO A 40 46.97 36.87 -4.36
N ALA A 41 47.60 35.74 -4.12
CA ALA A 41 49.03 35.58 -4.35
C ALA A 41 49.25 35.59 -5.87
N VAL A 42 49.97 36.60 -6.30
CA VAL A 42 50.63 36.75 -7.60
C VAL A 42 49.69 36.95 -8.80
N VAL A 43 49.21 38.17 -8.97
CA VAL A 43 48.98 38.73 -10.30
C VAL A 43 50.19 39.69 -10.57
N THR A 44 50.98 39.35 -11.54
CA THR A 44 52.04 40.23 -12.04
C THR A 44 51.46 41.56 -12.49
N GLN A 45 52.07 42.64 -11.99
CA GLN A 45 51.79 44.03 -12.34
C GLN A 45 51.87 44.26 -13.85
N ALA A 46 50.79 44.24 -14.55
CA ALA A 46 50.53 44.95 -15.80
C ALA A 46 49.09 44.76 -16.20
N ASN A 47 48.18 45.65 -15.90
CA ASN A 47 46.75 45.81 -16.30
C ASN A 47 45.78 45.95 -15.15
N GLY A 48 46.07 46.60 -14.06
CA GLY A 48 45.25 46.71 -12.88
C GLY A 48 43.87 47.37 -13.11
N GLU A 49 43.76 48.39 -13.96
CA GLU A 49 42.52 49.08 -14.23
C GLU A 49 41.55 48.32 -15.16
N SER A 50 42.10 47.67 -16.23
CA SER A 50 41.32 46.85 -17.16
C SER A 50 40.76 45.59 -16.51
N SER A 51 41.50 44.92 -15.62
CA SER A 51 41.06 43.74 -14.91
C SER A 51 39.94 44.04 -13.88
N ASN A 52 40.03 45.17 -13.19
CA ASN A 52 39.01 45.62 -12.24
C ASN A 52 37.71 46.03 -12.94
N THR A 53 37.78 46.64 -14.13
CA THR A 53 36.61 46.97 -14.95
C THR A 53 35.92 45.75 -15.43
N LEU A 54 36.64 44.74 -15.97
CA LEU A 54 36.06 43.47 -16.42
C LEU A 54 35.45 42.64 -15.26
N LEU A 55 36.08 42.66 -14.09
CA LEU A 55 35.54 42.00 -12.91
C LEU A 55 34.21 42.64 -12.47
N SER A 56 34.11 43.96 -12.48
CA SER A 56 32.88 44.71 -12.16
C SER A 56 31.77 44.38 -13.18
N GLU A 57 32.12 44.24 -14.46
CA GLU A 57 31.20 43.85 -15.51
C GLU A 57 30.68 42.43 -15.30
N VAL A 58 31.55 41.47 -14.96
CA VAL A 58 31.15 40.07 -14.64
C VAL A 58 30.18 40.03 -13.46
N VAL A 59 30.41 40.83 -12.41
CA VAL A 59 29.50 40.92 -11.24
C VAL A 59 28.14 41.47 -11.64
N GLU A 60 28.09 42.52 -12.42
CA GLU A 60 26.84 43.11 -12.86
C GLU A 60 26.05 42.19 -13.82
N LEU A 61 26.72 41.55 -14.78
CA LEU A 61 26.09 40.58 -15.67
C LEU A 61 25.57 39.34 -14.92
N ASN A 62 26.30 38.83 -13.92
CA ASN A 62 25.79 37.75 -13.06
C ASN A 62 24.55 38.18 -12.27
N ARG A 63 24.49 39.44 -11.80
CA ARG A 63 23.29 39.99 -11.16
C ARG A 63 22.08 39.99 -12.11
N GLN A 64 22.30 40.35 -13.37
CA GLN A 64 21.28 40.33 -14.43
C GLN A 64 20.83 38.89 -14.76
N VAL A 65 21.78 37.95 -14.87
CA VAL A 65 21.47 36.54 -15.04
C VAL A 65 20.58 36.03 -13.92
N THR A 66 20.93 36.34 -12.67
CA THR A 66 20.15 35.95 -11.51
C THR A 66 18.72 36.52 -11.55
N ALA A 67 18.59 37.82 -11.88
CA ALA A 67 17.29 38.48 -11.97
C ALA A 67 16.41 37.90 -13.09
N LEU A 68 16.99 37.60 -14.25
CA LEU A 68 16.28 37.01 -15.38
C LEU A 68 15.89 35.54 -15.08
N TYR A 69 16.77 34.79 -14.41
CA TYR A 69 16.48 33.47 -13.93
C TYR A 69 15.25 33.43 -13.00
N GLN A 70 15.24 34.36 -12.02
CA GLN A 70 14.11 34.52 -11.08
C GLN A 70 12.81 34.95 -11.76
N GLN A 71 12.88 35.56 -12.93
CA GLN A 71 11.72 35.92 -13.78
C GLN A 71 11.31 34.76 -14.73
N GLY A 72 11.99 33.60 -14.69
CA GLY A 72 11.76 32.51 -15.63
C GLY A 72 12.27 32.76 -17.06
N LYS A 73 12.97 33.87 -17.31
CA LYS A 73 13.46 34.26 -18.64
C LYS A 73 14.79 33.57 -18.98
N TYR A 74 14.76 32.25 -19.05
CA TYR A 74 15.97 31.40 -19.18
C TYR A 74 16.72 31.67 -20.49
N HIS A 75 16.05 32.01 -21.58
CA HIS A 75 16.69 32.29 -22.86
C HIS A 75 17.54 33.58 -22.80
N GLU A 76 16.98 34.64 -22.23
CA GLU A 76 17.70 35.91 -22.05
C GLU A 76 18.86 35.72 -21.07
N ALA A 77 18.65 35.04 -19.97
CA ALA A 77 19.68 34.71 -19.00
C ALA A 77 20.84 33.91 -19.63
N THR A 78 20.57 32.97 -20.52
CA THR A 78 21.57 32.19 -21.25
C THR A 78 22.44 33.06 -22.14
N GLN A 79 21.84 34.01 -22.86
CA GLN A 79 22.63 34.91 -23.73
C GLN A 79 23.61 35.74 -22.92
N ILE A 80 23.23 36.22 -21.74
CA ILE A 80 24.12 36.98 -20.85
C ILE A 80 25.16 36.04 -20.22
N GLN A 81 24.75 34.82 -19.79
CA GLN A 81 25.69 33.84 -19.17
C GLN A 81 26.80 33.41 -20.13
N VAL A 82 26.55 33.33 -21.44
CA VAL A 82 27.58 33.07 -22.46
C VAL A 82 28.63 34.21 -22.44
N LYS A 83 28.21 35.49 -22.34
CA LYS A 83 29.14 36.60 -22.23
C LYS A 83 29.93 36.55 -20.93
N VAL A 84 29.26 36.24 -19.81
CA VAL A 84 29.92 36.07 -18.51
C VAL A 84 31.00 35.00 -18.60
N LEU A 85 30.71 33.86 -19.21
CA LEU A 85 31.66 32.76 -19.34
C LEU A 85 32.88 33.19 -20.16
N ALA A 86 32.68 33.87 -21.32
CA ALA A 86 33.78 34.36 -22.13
C ALA A 86 34.68 35.37 -21.39
N LEU A 87 34.08 36.27 -20.61
CA LEU A 87 34.84 37.22 -19.77
C LEU A 87 35.61 36.49 -18.65
N MET A 88 35.02 35.44 -18.04
CA MET A 88 35.69 34.62 -17.02
C MET A 88 36.88 33.84 -17.61
N GLU A 89 36.74 33.28 -18.81
CA GLU A 89 37.81 32.58 -19.51
C GLU A 89 38.98 33.56 -19.84
N GLN A 90 38.64 34.80 -20.23
CA GLN A 90 39.62 35.84 -20.50
C GLN A 90 40.33 36.28 -19.22
N LEU A 91 39.62 36.51 -18.12
CA LEU A 91 40.16 37.02 -16.86
C LEU A 91 40.94 35.97 -16.06
N LEU A 92 40.41 34.77 -15.97
CA LEU A 92 40.89 33.71 -15.06
C LEU A 92 41.61 32.58 -15.79
N GLY A 93 41.36 32.46 -17.09
CA GLY A 93 41.80 31.33 -17.89
C GLY A 93 40.76 30.20 -18.00
N PRO A 94 40.90 29.33 -19.02
CA PRO A 94 39.97 28.29 -19.33
C PRO A 94 39.85 27.17 -18.29
N ASP A 95 40.93 26.95 -17.52
CA ASP A 95 41.05 25.88 -16.51
C ASP A 95 40.89 26.41 -15.06
N HIS A 96 40.43 27.63 -14.85
CA HIS A 96 40.25 28.16 -13.49
C HIS A 96 38.96 27.68 -12.82
N PRO A 97 38.91 27.40 -11.49
CA PRO A 97 37.68 27.00 -10.77
C PRO A 97 36.52 27.98 -10.94
N GLY A 98 36.81 29.29 -11.08
CA GLY A 98 35.81 30.31 -11.41
C GLY A 98 35.13 30.07 -12.77
N THR A 99 35.95 29.71 -13.80
CA THR A 99 35.43 29.34 -15.13
C THR A 99 34.54 28.08 -15.05
N ALA A 100 34.89 27.08 -14.24
CA ALA A 100 34.06 25.91 -13.99
C ALA A 100 32.71 26.28 -13.38
N ARG A 101 32.65 27.31 -12.52
CA ARG A 101 31.37 27.85 -11.99
C ARG A 101 30.54 28.47 -13.13
N GLY A 102 31.12 29.25 -13.99
CA GLY A 102 30.46 29.84 -15.15
C GLY A 102 29.89 28.78 -16.10
N LEU A 103 30.69 27.71 -16.34
CA LEU A 103 30.26 26.55 -17.14
C LEU A 103 29.06 25.83 -16.49
N ASN A 104 29.06 25.57 -15.19
CA ASN A 104 27.95 24.95 -14.49
C ASN A 104 26.66 25.81 -14.52
N ASN A 105 26.79 27.17 -14.38
CA ASN A 105 25.65 28.05 -14.48
C ASN A 105 25.03 28.06 -15.89
N LEU A 106 25.88 28.04 -16.93
CA LEU A 106 25.42 27.96 -18.31
C LEU A 106 24.76 26.61 -18.61
N ALA A 107 25.33 25.52 -18.08
CA ALA A 107 24.77 24.18 -18.21
C ALA A 107 23.40 24.09 -17.51
N GLN A 108 23.25 24.68 -16.32
CA GLN A 108 21.97 24.70 -15.61
C GLN A 108 20.90 25.48 -16.39
N LEU A 109 21.24 26.63 -16.99
CA LEU A 109 20.33 27.38 -17.85
C LEU A 109 19.90 26.58 -19.08
N HIS A 110 20.77 25.77 -19.66
CA HIS A 110 20.43 24.83 -20.72
C HIS A 110 19.56 23.68 -20.21
N ASN A 111 19.78 23.22 -18.97
CA ASN A 111 18.94 22.20 -18.33
C ASN A 111 17.50 22.72 -18.14
N GLU A 112 17.34 23.96 -17.61
CA GLU A 112 16.03 24.61 -17.47
C GLU A 112 15.27 24.82 -18.79
N GLN A 113 16.00 24.90 -19.90
CA GLN A 113 15.44 24.97 -21.27
C GLN A 113 15.21 23.59 -21.89
N GLY A 114 15.45 22.50 -21.17
CA GLY A 114 15.40 21.13 -21.71
C GLY A 114 16.51 20.80 -22.73
N ALA A 115 17.48 21.71 -22.91
CA ALA A 115 18.55 21.55 -23.89
C ALA A 115 19.70 20.67 -23.35
N TYR A 116 19.37 19.46 -22.90
CA TYR A 116 20.29 18.54 -22.18
C TYR A 116 21.57 18.22 -22.97
N ALA A 117 21.47 18.06 -24.29
CA ALA A 117 22.63 17.81 -25.14
C ALA A 117 23.66 18.96 -25.15
N LYS A 118 23.22 20.19 -24.82
CA LYS A 118 24.11 21.34 -24.64
C LYS A 118 24.63 21.45 -23.22
N ALA A 119 23.88 21.01 -22.22
CA ALA A 119 24.27 21.05 -20.82
C ALA A 119 25.36 20.02 -20.47
N GLU A 120 25.28 18.78 -21.00
CA GLU A 120 26.17 17.68 -20.66
C GLU A 120 27.66 18.03 -20.84
N PRO A 121 28.14 18.50 -22.02
CA PRO A 121 29.54 18.82 -22.21
C PRO A 121 30.04 19.94 -21.31
N LEU A 122 29.20 20.88 -20.94
CA LEU A 122 29.54 21.97 -20.03
C LEU A 122 29.75 21.48 -18.60
N HIS A 123 28.85 20.61 -18.09
CA HIS A 123 29.01 19.98 -16.78
C HIS A 123 30.25 19.08 -16.72
N LEU A 124 30.51 18.28 -17.77
CA LEU A 124 31.70 17.44 -17.85
C LEU A 124 32.99 18.26 -17.83
N ARG A 125 33.05 19.37 -18.58
CA ARG A 125 34.20 20.29 -18.57
C ARG A 125 34.36 20.95 -17.20
N ALA A 126 33.29 21.41 -16.57
CA ALA A 126 33.33 21.98 -15.23
C ALA A 126 33.86 21.00 -14.19
N LEU A 127 33.41 19.74 -14.25
CA LEU A 127 33.89 18.67 -13.36
C LEU A 127 35.37 18.41 -13.57
N ALA A 128 35.84 18.25 -14.83
CA ALA A 128 37.24 18.00 -15.14
C ALA A 128 38.17 19.11 -14.65
N ILE A 129 37.77 20.40 -14.79
CA ILE A 129 38.50 21.54 -14.26
C ILE A 129 38.61 21.44 -12.72
N ARG A 130 37.51 21.17 -12.02
CA ARG A 130 37.49 21.08 -10.55
C ARG A 130 38.30 19.91 -10.03
N GLU A 131 38.22 18.73 -10.68
CA GLU A 131 39.02 17.58 -10.32
C GLU A 131 40.54 17.85 -10.49
N LYS A 132 40.93 18.52 -11.57
CA LYS A 132 42.28 18.90 -11.86
C LYS A 132 42.84 19.97 -10.88
N THR A 133 42.06 20.96 -10.54
CA THR A 133 42.51 22.16 -9.81
C THR A 133 42.32 22.13 -8.32
N LEU A 134 41.18 21.55 -7.86
CA LEU A 134 40.83 21.46 -6.46
C LEU A 134 41.01 20.06 -5.88
N GLY A 135 41.05 19.06 -6.76
CA GLY A 135 41.17 17.66 -6.39
C GLY A 135 39.82 16.90 -6.40
N PRO A 136 39.89 15.56 -6.48
CA PRO A 136 38.72 14.72 -6.60
C PRO A 136 37.84 14.68 -5.36
N ASP A 137 38.37 15.03 -4.19
CA ASP A 137 37.66 14.99 -2.88
C ASP A 137 37.23 16.40 -2.39
N HIS A 138 37.29 17.41 -3.23
CA HIS A 138 36.92 18.77 -2.84
C HIS A 138 35.39 18.96 -2.88
N PRO A 139 34.74 19.70 -1.92
CA PRO A 139 33.28 19.92 -1.91
C PRO A 139 32.74 20.56 -3.20
N GLU A 140 33.49 21.45 -3.85
CA GLU A 140 33.08 22.02 -5.14
C GLU A 140 33.07 20.98 -6.26
N THR A 141 33.94 19.93 -6.18
CA THR A 141 33.90 18.78 -7.10
C THR A 141 32.62 17.99 -6.86
N ALA A 142 32.18 17.80 -5.59
CA ALA A 142 30.88 17.18 -5.26
C ALA A 142 29.69 17.97 -5.82
N ASN A 143 29.76 19.31 -5.83
CA ASN A 143 28.72 20.14 -6.46
C ASN A 143 28.62 19.88 -7.98
N SER A 144 29.75 19.74 -8.69
CA SER A 144 29.74 19.42 -10.12
C SER A 144 29.19 18.01 -10.38
N LEU A 145 29.53 17.05 -9.52
CA LEU A 145 28.99 15.69 -9.59
C LEU A 145 27.47 15.68 -9.38
N ASN A 146 26.97 16.42 -8.39
CA ASN A 146 25.51 16.55 -8.15
C ASN A 146 24.79 17.16 -9.36
N ASN A 147 25.31 18.22 -9.96
CA ASN A 147 24.69 18.87 -11.11
C ASN A 147 24.70 17.95 -12.35
N LEU A 148 25.78 17.23 -12.59
CA LEU A 148 25.84 16.25 -13.69
C LEU A 148 24.91 15.06 -13.44
N ALA A 149 24.80 14.62 -12.17
CA ALA A 149 23.87 13.56 -11.79
C ALA A 149 22.40 13.98 -11.98
N GLU A 150 22.05 15.22 -11.61
CA GLU A 150 20.74 15.82 -11.84
C GLU A 150 20.40 15.87 -13.34
N LEU A 151 21.33 16.24 -14.18
CA LEU A 151 21.14 16.20 -15.64
C LEU A 151 20.81 14.79 -16.12
N TYR A 152 21.56 13.76 -15.66
CA TYR A 152 21.26 12.38 -16.02
C TYR A 152 19.95 11.85 -15.44
N ASP A 153 19.58 12.29 -14.23
CA ASP A 153 18.26 11.98 -13.63
C ASP A 153 17.12 12.57 -14.48
N ASN A 154 17.26 13.85 -14.90
CA ASN A 154 16.31 14.52 -15.79
C ASN A 154 16.18 13.85 -17.16
N GLN A 155 17.27 13.24 -17.65
CA GLN A 155 17.28 12.40 -18.84
C GLN A 155 16.73 10.98 -18.61
N GLY A 156 16.35 10.62 -17.38
CA GLY A 156 15.94 9.26 -16.99
C GLY A 156 17.09 8.25 -17.01
N ASN A 157 18.36 8.72 -17.09
CA ASN A 157 19.54 7.85 -17.11
C ASN A 157 20.03 7.59 -15.68
N TYR A 158 19.21 6.89 -14.90
CA TYR A 158 19.50 6.61 -13.49
C TYR A 158 20.80 5.83 -13.26
N ALA A 159 21.17 4.96 -14.19
CA ALA A 159 22.40 4.18 -14.11
C ALA A 159 23.68 5.05 -14.14
N LYS A 160 23.62 6.19 -14.84
CA LYS A 160 24.71 7.18 -14.83
C LYS A 160 24.61 8.13 -13.62
N ALA A 161 23.39 8.47 -13.17
CA ALA A 161 23.16 9.41 -12.08
C ALA A 161 23.56 8.85 -10.72
N GLU A 162 23.19 7.59 -10.41
CA GLU A 162 23.39 6.97 -9.09
C GLU A 162 24.84 7.01 -8.60
N PRO A 163 25.86 6.54 -9.38
CA PRO A 163 27.25 6.56 -8.92
C PRO A 163 27.78 7.96 -8.70
N LEU A 164 27.30 8.97 -9.43
CA LEU A 164 27.72 10.36 -9.24
C LEU A 164 27.17 10.94 -7.95
N TYR A 165 25.89 10.70 -7.63
CA TYR A 165 25.31 11.11 -6.36
C TYR A 165 25.96 10.43 -5.16
N ILE A 166 26.24 9.12 -5.25
CA ILE A 166 26.95 8.37 -4.20
C ILE A 166 28.34 8.96 -3.97
N ARG A 167 29.10 9.26 -5.05
CA ARG A 167 30.41 9.87 -4.96
C ARG A 167 30.34 11.27 -4.35
N ALA A 168 29.38 12.10 -4.75
CA ALA A 168 29.19 13.44 -4.20
C ALA A 168 28.86 13.39 -2.70
N LEU A 169 28.00 12.46 -2.26
CA LEU A 169 27.70 12.23 -0.86
C LEU A 169 28.94 11.84 -0.07
N ALA A 170 29.72 10.88 -0.55
CA ALA A 170 30.94 10.43 0.12
C ALA A 170 31.97 11.56 0.29
N ILE A 171 32.14 12.41 -0.73
CA ILE A 171 33.01 13.61 -0.66
C ILE A 171 32.49 14.56 0.42
N ASN A 172 31.19 14.88 0.44
CA ASN A 172 30.63 15.80 1.42
C ASN A 172 30.67 15.24 2.85
N GLU A 173 30.45 13.96 3.05
CA GLU A 173 30.61 13.30 4.35
C GLU A 173 32.08 13.40 4.87
N LYS A 174 33.06 13.17 3.99
CA LYS A 174 34.46 13.22 4.32
C LYS A 174 34.96 14.64 4.56
N ALA A 175 34.59 15.60 3.70
CA ALA A 175 35.14 16.95 3.70
C ALA A 175 34.39 17.92 4.62
N LEU A 176 33.09 17.82 4.71
CA LEU A 176 32.23 18.71 5.51
C LEU A 176 31.76 18.06 6.82
N GLY A 177 31.77 16.73 6.86
CA GLY A 177 31.26 15.96 7.99
C GLY A 177 29.84 15.43 7.80
N PRO A 178 29.47 14.36 8.57
CA PRO A 178 28.20 13.66 8.42
C PRO A 178 26.97 14.50 8.82
N ASP A 179 27.14 15.53 9.62
CA ASP A 179 26.07 16.39 10.15
C ASP A 179 26.04 17.78 9.46
N HIS A 180 26.74 17.97 8.37
CA HIS A 180 26.77 19.25 7.68
C HIS A 180 25.55 19.43 6.74
N PRO A 181 24.97 20.63 6.60
CA PRO A 181 23.83 20.90 5.69
C PRO A 181 24.11 20.49 4.23
N GLY A 182 25.33 20.61 3.73
CA GLY A 182 25.74 20.14 2.40
C GLY A 182 25.62 18.63 2.25
N THR A 183 25.90 17.87 3.31
CA THR A 183 25.68 16.41 3.35
C THR A 183 24.18 16.08 3.30
N ALA A 184 23.33 16.84 4.02
CA ALA A 184 21.87 16.70 3.94
C ALA A 184 21.33 16.96 2.52
N GLN A 185 21.93 17.90 1.78
CA GLN A 185 21.55 18.14 0.37
C GLN A 185 21.88 16.92 -0.50
N SER A 186 23.11 16.38 -0.42
CA SER A 186 23.50 15.19 -1.20
C SER A 186 22.63 13.97 -0.85
N LEU A 187 22.30 13.77 0.43
CA LEU A 187 21.35 12.73 0.87
C LEU A 187 19.98 12.91 0.22
N SER A 188 19.46 14.15 0.17
CA SER A 188 18.16 14.43 -0.43
C SER A 188 18.15 14.20 -1.94
N ASN A 189 19.22 14.55 -2.64
CA ASN A 189 19.35 14.33 -4.09
C ASN A 189 19.40 12.82 -4.40
N LEU A 190 20.20 12.05 -3.66
CA LEU A 190 20.24 10.60 -3.81
C LEU A 190 18.89 9.94 -3.47
N ALA A 191 18.19 10.44 -2.44
CA ALA A 191 16.87 9.97 -2.06
C ALA A 191 15.82 10.24 -3.16
N LEU A 192 15.90 11.40 -3.82
CA LEU A 192 15.03 11.76 -4.95
C LEU A 192 15.26 10.81 -6.12
N LEU A 193 16.51 10.49 -6.46
CA LEU A 193 16.81 9.48 -7.48
C LEU A 193 16.15 8.14 -7.16
N PHE A 194 16.26 7.65 -5.91
CA PHE A 194 15.62 6.40 -5.50
C PHE A 194 14.09 6.49 -5.52
N LEU A 195 13.52 7.66 -5.19
CA LEU A 195 12.07 7.91 -5.35
C LEU A 195 11.66 7.77 -6.83
N ASN A 196 12.41 8.37 -7.76
CA ASN A 196 12.17 8.30 -9.20
C ASN A 196 12.32 6.88 -9.77
N GLN A 197 13.15 6.05 -9.14
CA GLN A 197 13.31 4.62 -9.45
C GLN A 197 12.24 3.73 -8.79
N GLY A 198 11.30 4.27 -7.99
CA GLY A 198 10.36 3.49 -7.20
C GLY A 198 10.99 2.70 -6.05
N ALA A 199 12.26 2.97 -5.72
CA ALA A 199 13.01 2.31 -4.64
C ALA A 199 12.77 3.02 -3.29
N TYR A 200 11.52 3.11 -2.87
CA TYR A 200 11.06 3.89 -1.72
C TYR A 200 11.75 3.51 -0.41
N ALA A 201 12.04 2.23 -0.23
CA ALA A 201 12.76 1.70 0.93
C ALA A 201 14.18 2.23 1.05
N LYS A 202 14.84 2.53 -0.07
CA LYS A 202 16.16 3.18 -0.09
C LYS A 202 16.05 4.69 0.13
N ALA A 203 14.99 5.33 -0.37
CA ALA A 203 14.80 6.78 -0.29
C ALA A 203 14.48 7.25 1.15
N GLU A 204 13.61 6.54 1.87
CA GLU A 204 13.11 6.96 3.19
C GLU A 204 14.23 7.23 4.20
N PRO A 205 15.20 6.33 4.46
CA PRO A 205 16.25 6.57 5.44
C PRO A 205 17.15 7.76 5.09
N LEU A 206 17.35 8.03 3.81
CA LEU A 206 18.14 9.17 3.36
C LEU A 206 17.41 10.49 3.62
N TYR A 207 16.11 10.58 3.31
CA TYR A 207 15.31 11.77 3.61
C TYR A 207 15.18 12.03 5.12
N ILE A 208 15.00 10.98 5.94
CA ILE A 208 14.93 11.13 7.40
C ILE A 208 16.28 11.64 7.93
N ARG A 209 17.40 11.10 7.47
CA ARG A 209 18.73 11.55 7.88
C ARG A 209 18.99 13.00 7.44
N ALA A 210 18.60 13.35 6.22
CA ALA A 210 18.71 14.72 5.72
C ALA A 210 17.90 15.73 6.57
N LEU A 211 16.68 15.33 6.97
CA LEU A 211 15.82 16.14 7.87
C LEU A 211 16.46 16.31 9.24
N ALA A 212 16.94 15.22 9.85
CA ALA A 212 17.57 15.28 11.17
C ALA A 212 18.83 16.17 11.18
N ILE A 213 19.65 16.10 10.14
CA ILE A 213 20.81 16.98 9.97
C ILE A 213 20.36 18.44 9.88
N SER A 214 19.34 18.74 9.06
CA SER A 214 18.85 20.12 8.91
C SER A 214 18.23 20.67 10.20
N GLU A 215 17.47 19.87 10.94
CA GLU A 215 16.92 20.26 12.24
C GLU A 215 18.02 20.54 13.28
N LYS A 216 19.06 19.71 13.31
CA LYS A 216 20.21 19.87 14.23
C LYS A 216 21.09 21.07 13.87
N ALA A 217 21.41 21.23 12.59
CA ALA A 217 22.42 22.21 12.15
C ALA A 217 21.83 23.61 11.91
N LEU A 218 20.58 23.70 11.42
CA LEU A 218 19.95 24.95 11.03
C LEU A 218 18.78 25.33 11.96
N GLY A 219 18.23 24.35 12.66
CA GLY A 219 17.09 24.50 13.53
C GLY A 219 15.76 24.03 12.91
N PRO A 220 14.76 23.73 13.79
CA PRO A 220 13.48 23.14 13.38
C PRO A 220 12.61 24.07 12.54
N ASP A 221 12.83 25.38 12.59
CA ASP A 221 12.06 26.44 11.92
C ASP A 221 12.79 27.05 10.72
N HIS A 222 13.91 26.46 10.28
CA HIS A 222 14.67 27.00 9.16
C HIS A 222 13.99 26.68 7.81
N PRO A 223 14.01 27.56 6.79
CA PRO A 223 13.45 27.27 5.46
C PRO A 223 13.95 25.98 4.82
N ASP A 224 15.24 25.65 4.95
CA ASP A 224 15.79 24.40 4.42
C ASP A 224 15.21 23.17 5.15
N THR A 225 14.90 23.27 6.44
CA THR A 225 14.19 22.22 7.18
C THR A 225 12.79 22.00 6.59
N ALA A 226 12.11 23.08 6.19
CA ALA A 226 10.82 22.98 5.50
C ALA A 226 10.94 22.25 4.14
N ILE A 227 12.05 22.42 3.41
CA ILE A 227 12.30 21.67 2.16
C ILE A 227 12.47 20.19 2.47
N ARG A 228 13.24 19.81 3.51
CA ARG A 228 13.42 18.39 3.89
C ARG A 228 12.12 17.73 4.34
N LEU A 229 11.30 18.46 5.11
CA LEU A 229 9.95 18.01 5.49
C LEU A 229 9.08 17.77 4.27
N ASN A 230 9.09 18.69 3.32
CA ASN A 230 8.35 18.56 2.07
C ASN A 230 8.78 17.32 1.25
N ASN A 231 10.08 17.09 1.09
CA ASN A 231 10.61 15.96 0.34
C ASN A 231 10.21 14.61 0.99
N LEU A 232 10.31 14.54 2.33
CA LEU A 232 9.86 13.36 3.07
C LEU A 232 8.33 13.17 2.97
N ALA A 233 7.56 14.27 2.98
CA ALA A 233 6.12 14.21 2.77
C ALA A 233 5.75 13.69 1.37
N THR A 234 6.47 14.12 0.33
CA THR A 234 6.28 13.63 -1.05
C THR A 234 6.57 12.14 -1.18
N LEU A 235 7.57 11.61 -0.49
CA LEU A 235 7.80 10.17 -0.43
C LEU A 235 6.60 9.45 0.18
N TYR A 236 6.07 9.95 1.31
CA TYR A 236 4.91 9.34 1.95
C TYR A 236 3.64 9.46 1.12
N ASP A 237 3.49 10.54 0.38
CA ASP A 237 2.41 10.74 -0.58
C ASP A 237 2.48 9.69 -1.72
N SER A 238 3.66 9.50 -2.30
CA SER A 238 3.92 8.46 -3.31
C SER A 238 3.65 7.03 -2.81
N LEU A 239 3.79 6.81 -1.51
CA LEU A 239 3.47 5.55 -0.83
C LEU A 239 1.98 5.44 -0.44
N GLY A 240 1.12 6.42 -0.77
CA GLY A 240 -0.26 6.47 -0.29
C GLY A 240 -0.39 6.67 1.23
N ALA A 241 0.70 7.02 1.89
CA ALA A 241 0.79 7.20 3.33
C ALA A 241 0.33 8.61 3.77
N TYR A 242 -0.84 9.01 3.32
CA TYR A 242 -1.36 10.39 3.45
C TYR A 242 -1.42 10.90 4.89
N ALA A 243 -1.73 10.03 5.86
CA ALA A 243 -1.75 10.40 7.27
C ALA A 243 -0.37 10.81 7.82
N LYS A 244 0.72 10.38 7.18
CA LYS A 244 2.09 10.81 7.51
C LYS A 244 2.53 12.01 6.70
N ALA A 245 2.10 12.11 5.45
CA ALA A 245 2.43 13.22 4.58
C ALA A 245 1.80 14.53 5.09
N GLU A 246 0.53 14.51 5.51
CA GLU A 246 -0.21 15.71 5.92
C GLU A 246 0.49 16.53 7.03
N PRO A 247 0.87 15.95 8.18
CA PRO A 247 1.54 16.74 9.23
C PRO A 247 2.88 17.33 8.79
N LEU A 248 3.61 16.64 7.90
CA LEU A 248 4.88 17.13 7.38
C LEU A 248 4.67 18.31 6.41
N TYR A 249 3.71 18.19 5.50
CA TYR A 249 3.34 19.31 4.62
C TYR A 249 2.83 20.52 5.41
N ARG A 250 1.97 20.31 6.41
CA ARG A 250 1.48 21.39 7.28
C ARG A 250 2.61 22.06 8.05
N ARG A 251 3.55 21.29 8.61
CA ARG A 251 4.72 21.84 9.30
C ARG A 251 5.65 22.59 8.34
N SER A 252 5.90 22.04 7.15
CA SER A 252 6.66 22.72 6.09
C SER A 252 6.02 24.06 5.71
N LEU A 253 4.69 24.08 5.51
CA LEU A 253 3.93 25.30 5.21
C LEU A 253 4.02 26.33 6.34
N ALA A 254 3.81 25.92 7.60
CA ALA A 254 3.90 26.81 8.74
C ALA A 254 5.28 27.46 8.90
N ILE A 255 6.36 26.70 8.68
CA ILE A 255 7.74 27.22 8.68
C ILE A 255 7.90 28.27 7.56
N ARG A 256 7.42 27.98 6.35
CA ARG A 256 7.51 28.89 5.21
C ARG A 256 6.71 30.18 5.46
N GLU A 257 5.49 30.09 5.97
CA GLU A 257 4.66 31.25 6.35
C GLU A 257 5.35 32.11 7.39
N LYS A 258 5.97 31.49 8.41
CA LYS A 258 6.71 32.20 9.47
C LYS A 258 8.01 32.84 8.99
N ALA A 259 8.80 32.10 8.21
CA ALA A 259 10.16 32.54 7.85
C ALA A 259 10.22 33.39 6.58
N LEU A 260 9.35 33.11 5.60
CA LEU A 260 9.35 33.82 4.31
C LEU A 260 8.18 34.82 4.20
N GLY A 261 7.13 34.60 4.96
CA GLY A 261 5.90 35.36 4.92
C GLY A 261 4.76 34.68 4.16
N PRO A 262 3.49 35.09 4.44
CA PRO A 262 2.31 34.43 3.88
C PRO A 262 2.13 34.64 2.36
N ASP A 263 2.74 35.70 1.79
CA ASP A 263 2.64 36.10 0.38
C ASP A 263 3.93 35.74 -0.41
N HIS A 264 4.83 34.95 0.15
CA HIS A 264 6.07 34.56 -0.53
C HIS A 264 5.83 33.39 -1.50
N PRO A 265 6.44 33.36 -2.72
CA PRO A 265 6.28 32.25 -3.66
C PRO A 265 6.59 30.89 -3.07
N GLY A 266 7.60 30.78 -2.20
CA GLY A 266 7.90 29.56 -1.47
C GLY A 266 6.75 29.04 -0.59
N THR A 267 5.88 29.93 -0.08
CA THR A 267 4.67 29.58 0.68
C THR A 267 3.60 29.03 -0.26
N ALA A 268 3.46 29.58 -1.47
CA ALA A 268 2.54 29.07 -2.49
C ALA A 268 2.84 27.60 -2.87
N ILE A 269 4.11 27.25 -2.94
CA ILE A 269 4.52 25.86 -3.21
C ILE A 269 4.09 24.94 -2.08
N GLY A 270 4.27 25.34 -0.81
CA GLY A 270 3.77 24.55 0.32
C GLY A 270 2.25 24.36 0.29
N LEU A 271 1.51 25.39 -0.14
CA LEU A 271 0.05 25.34 -0.33
C LEU A 271 -0.33 24.35 -1.45
N ASN A 272 0.34 24.40 -2.61
CA ASN A 272 0.09 23.49 -3.72
C ASN A 272 0.33 22.03 -3.32
N ASN A 273 1.42 21.74 -2.62
CA ASN A 273 1.73 20.37 -2.19
C ASN A 273 0.70 19.85 -1.19
N LEU A 274 0.25 20.66 -0.23
CA LEU A 274 -0.82 20.27 0.70
C LEU A 274 -2.17 20.13 -0.02
N ALA A 275 -2.45 20.96 -1.02
CA ALA A 275 -3.66 20.87 -1.84
C ALA A 275 -3.66 19.58 -2.67
N ASN A 276 -2.52 19.24 -3.29
CA ASN A 276 -2.36 17.97 -4.02
C ASN A 276 -2.61 16.75 -3.13
N LEU A 277 -2.08 16.75 -1.90
CA LEU A 277 -2.39 15.70 -0.94
C LEU A 277 -3.89 15.55 -0.70
N TYR A 278 -4.61 16.66 -0.47
CA TYR A 278 -6.07 16.62 -0.29
C TYR A 278 -6.81 16.19 -1.56
N GLN A 279 -6.32 16.57 -2.74
CA GLN A 279 -6.86 16.11 -4.01
C GLN A 279 -6.72 14.59 -4.15
N LEU A 280 -5.56 14.02 -3.85
CA LEU A 280 -5.32 12.57 -3.86
C LEU A 280 -6.21 11.80 -2.87
N GLN A 281 -6.57 12.44 -1.75
CA GLN A 281 -7.54 11.91 -0.78
C GLN A 281 -9.00 12.07 -1.23
N GLY A 282 -9.26 12.71 -2.38
CA GLY A 282 -10.62 13.06 -2.82
C GLY A 282 -11.28 14.18 -1.99
N ALA A 283 -10.52 14.86 -1.14
CA ALA A 283 -10.98 15.96 -0.28
C ALA A 283 -10.95 17.30 -1.05
N TYR A 284 -11.60 17.36 -2.19
CA TYR A 284 -11.56 18.49 -3.13
C TYR A 284 -11.96 19.83 -2.50
N ALA A 285 -12.94 19.82 -1.59
CA ALA A 285 -13.36 21.03 -0.87
C ALA A 285 -12.26 21.63 0.03
N LYS A 286 -11.26 20.82 0.45
CA LYS A 286 -10.08 21.30 1.17
C LYS A 286 -8.95 21.73 0.21
N ALA A 287 -8.84 21.08 -0.94
CA ALA A 287 -7.78 21.35 -1.92
C ALA A 287 -8.02 22.69 -2.66
N GLU A 288 -9.25 22.95 -3.13
CA GLU A 288 -9.58 24.13 -3.95
C GLU A 288 -9.14 25.46 -3.33
N PRO A 289 -9.45 25.80 -2.05
CA PRO A 289 -9.05 27.07 -1.47
C PRO A 289 -7.53 27.23 -1.34
N LEU A 290 -6.80 26.12 -1.17
CA LEU A 290 -5.33 26.17 -1.08
C LEU A 290 -4.70 26.45 -2.44
N TYR A 291 -5.19 25.81 -3.51
CA TYR A 291 -4.75 26.09 -4.88
C TYR A 291 -5.04 27.53 -5.30
N LEU A 292 -6.25 28.03 -5.00
CA LEU A 292 -6.62 29.43 -5.29
C LEU A 292 -5.71 30.43 -4.55
N ARG A 293 -5.39 30.15 -3.27
CA ARG A 293 -4.47 31.00 -2.50
C ARG A 293 -3.05 30.93 -3.07
N ALA A 294 -2.57 29.75 -3.44
CA ALA A 294 -1.24 29.61 -4.06
C ALA A 294 -1.13 30.38 -5.37
N LEU A 295 -2.14 30.24 -6.25
CA LEU A 295 -2.22 30.97 -7.51
C LEU A 295 -2.19 32.49 -7.29
N ALA A 296 -3.01 33.01 -6.36
CA ALA A 296 -3.05 34.45 -6.07
C ALA A 296 -1.69 35.00 -5.56
N ILE A 297 -0.98 34.21 -4.73
CA ILE A 297 0.36 34.59 -4.25
C ILE A 297 1.34 34.65 -5.45
N GLN A 298 1.33 33.63 -6.32
CA GLN A 298 2.27 33.58 -7.44
C GLN A 298 1.98 34.67 -8.48
N GLU A 299 0.71 34.92 -8.82
CA GLU A 299 0.32 36.03 -9.71
C GLU A 299 0.77 37.39 -9.18
N LYS A 300 0.62 37.61 -7.86
CA LYS A 300 1.01 38.86 -7.20
C LYS A 300 2.53 39.05 -7.12
N ALA A 301 3.26 37.97 -6.77
CA ALA A 301 4.70 38.05 -6.45
C ALA A 301 5.59 37.84 -7.68
N LEU A 302 5.23 36.94 -8.59
CA LEU A 302 6.04 36.58 -9.76
C LEU A 302 5.45 37.11 -11.08
N GLY A 303 4.16 37.44 -11.07
CA GLY A 303 3.42 37.89 -12.24
C GLY A 303 2.59 36.78 -12.90
N PRO A 304 1.63 37.19 -13.72
CA PRO A 304 0.65 36.30 -14.35
C PRO A 304 1.25 35.34 -15.42
N ASP A 305 2.45 35.66 -15.93
CA ASP A 305 3.12 34.91 -16.99
C ASP A 305 4.34 34.12 -16.46
N HIS A 306 4.50 33.96 -15.14
CA HIS A 306 5.64 33.22 -14.60
C HIS A 306 5.44 31.69 -14.72
N PRO A 307 6.48 30.87 -14.96
CA PRO A 307 6.37 29.41 -15.02
C PRO A 307 5.73 28.79 -13.77
N ASP A 308 6.06 29.27 -12.56
CA ASP A 308 5.43 28.78 -11.32
C ASP A 308 3.93 29.08 -11.28
N THR A 309 3.52 30.25 -11.82
CA THR A 309 2.09 30.59 -11.95
C THR A 309 1.39 29.59 -12.88
N SER A 310 2.07 29.18 -13.98
CA SER A 310 1.51 28.15 -14.87
C SER A 310 1.33 26.78 -14.18
N THR A 311 2.24 26.43 -13.26
CA THR A 311 2.13 25.22 -12.45
C THR A 311 0.89 25.24 -11.56
N SER A 312 0.64 26.32 -10.82
CA SER A 312 -0.57 26.45 -9.97
C SER A 312 -1.86 26.44 -10.79
N LEU A 313 -1.86 27.06 -11.99
CA LEU A 313 -2.99 27.00 -12.91
C LEU A 313 -3.26 25.58 -13.37
N ASN A 314 -2.21 24.82 -13.72
CA ASN A 314 -2.29 23.42 -14.11
C ASN A 314 -2.87 22.54 -13.00
N ASP A 315 -2.41 22.71 -11.77
CA ASP A 315 -2.86 21.91 -10.63
C ASP A 315 -4.34 22.20 -10.30
N LEU A 316 -4.73 23.48 -10.33
CA LEU A 316 -6.14 23.86 -10.17
C LEU A 316 -7.02 23.34 -11.32
N ALA A 317 -6.52 23.36 -12.57
CA ALA A 317 -7.22 22.80 -13.72
C ALA A 317 -7.41 21.28 -13.58
N LEU A 318 -6.39 20.56 -13.08
CA LEU A 318 -6.46 19.13 -12.80
C LEU A 318 -7.52 18.82 -11.74
N LEU A 319 -7.58 19.61 -10.66
CA LEU A 319 -8.62 19.48 -9.64
C LEU A 319 -10.03 19.62 -10.25
N TYR A 320 -10.27 20.65 -11.06
CA TYR A 320 -11.57 20.83 -11.72
C TYR A 320 -11.89 19.75 -12.74
N TRP A 321 -10.88 19.26 -13.47
CA TRP A 321 -11.04 18.13 -14.38
C TRP A 321 -11.47 16.84 -13.64
N GLU A 322 -10.85 16.53 -12.50
CA GLU A 322 -11.23 15.38 -11.67
C GLU A 322 -12.63 15.51 -11.08
N GLN A 323 -13.07 16.72 -10.78
CA GLN A 323 -14.44 17.02 -10.36
C GLN A 323 -15.48 16.93 -11.49
N GLY A 324 -15.03 16.75 -12.76
CA GLY A 324 -15.88 16.81 -13.93
C GLY A 324 -16.31 18.24 -14.32
N ALA A 325 -15.72 19.27 -13.70
CA ALA A 325 -15.99 20.67 -13.94
C ALA A 325 -15.18 21.18 -15.16
N TYR A 326 -15.36 20.54 -16.31
CA TYR A 326 -14.56 20.78 -17.51
C TYR A 326 -14.56 22.22 -17.99
N SER A 327 -15.70 22.93 -17.84
CA SER A 327 -15.83 24.34 -18.22
C SER A 327 -14.97 25.28 -17.36
N LYS A 328 -14.61 24.88 -16.14
CA LYS A 328 -13.66 25.60 -15.28
C LYS A 328 -12.20 25.20 -15.60
N ALA A 329 -11.96 23.92 -15.94
CA ALA A 329 -10.61 23.40 -16.21
C ALA A 329 -10.03 23.91 -17.53
N GLU A 330 -10.85 24.00 -18.60
CA GLU A 330 -10.41 24.34 -19.96
C GLU A 330 -9.67 25.68 -20.03
N PRO A 331 -10.22 26.81 -19.53
CA PRO A 331 -9.55 28.10 -19.62
C PRO A 331 -8.23 28.13 -18.84
N LEU A 332 -8.12 27.37 -17.75
CA LEU A 332 -6.89 27.30 -16.97
C LEU A 332 -5.80 26.52 -17.73
N TYR A 333 -6.12 25.38 -18.34
CA TYR A 333 -5.16 24.65 -19.17
C TYR A 333 -4.72 25.43 -20.41
N ILE A 334 -5.64 26.16 -21.06
CA ILE A 334 -5.30 27.04 -22.20
C ILE A 334 -4.34 28.13 -21.74
N ARG A 335 -4.59 28.76 -20.60
CA ARG A 335 -3.70 29.79 -20.04
C ARG A 335 -2.34 29.21 -19.64
N THR A 336 -2.30 28.03 -19.02
CA THR A 336 -1.05 27.28 -18.70
C THR A 336 -0.23 27.07 -19.98
N LEU A 337 -0.85 26.57 -21.05
CA LEU A 337 -0.18 26.34 -22.34
C LEU A 337 0.36 27.64 -22.93
N ALA A 338 -0.42 28.70 -22.93
CA ALA A 338 -0.01 30.00 -23.47
C ALA A 338 1.19 30.60 -22.71
N ILE A 339 1.24 30.46 -21.38
CA ILE A 339 2.38 30.90 -20.56
C ILE A 339 3.62 30.07 -20.92
N ASN A 340 3.50 28.74 -20.95
CA ASN A 340 4.64 27.86 -21.23
C ASN A 340 5.17 28.05 -22.65
N GLU A 341 4.31 28.22 -23.64
CA GLU A 341 4.74 28.56 -25.02
C GLU A 341 5.48 29.90 -25.09
N LYS A 342 5.00 30.91 -24.37
CA LYS A 342 5.57 32.27 -24.37
C LYS A 342 6.91 32.32 -23.66
N VAL A 343 7.03 31.66 -22.49
CA VAL A 343 8.18 31.83 -21.58
C VAL A 343 9.23 30.75 -21.75
N LEU A 344 8.81 29.49 -21.85
CA LEU A 344 9.71 28.34 -22.01
C LEU A 344 9.98 28.02 -23.47
N GLY A 345 9.03 28.37 -24.34
CA GLY A 345 9.08 28.12 -25.76
C GLY A 345 8.20 26.97 -26.22
N PRO A 346 7.85 26.94 -27.54
CA PRO A 346 6.94 25.98 -28.11
C PRO A 346 7.46 24.54 -28.10
N ASP A 347 8.77 24.35 -28.02
CA ASP A 347 9.45 23.06 -28.02
C ASP A 347 9.90 22.62 -26.62
N HIS A 348 9.45 23.29 -25.54
CA HIS A 348 9.89 22.91 -24.19
C HIS A 348 9.14 21.66 -23.67
N PRO A 349 9.79 20.74 -22.89
CA PRO A 349 9.13 19.56 -22.33
C PRO A 349 7.88 19.86 -21.50
N GLU A 350 7.86 20.98 -20.74
CA GLU A 350 6.69 21.41 -19.98
C GLU A 350 5.56 21.92 -20.88
N THR A 351 5.87 22.53 -22.03
CA THR A 351 4.87 22.88 -23.04
C THR A 351 4.20 21.60 -23.58
N ALA A 352 4.99 20.55 -23.81
CA ALA A 352 4.43 19.25 -24.20
C ALA A 352 3.56 18.63 -23.08
N THR A 353 3.92 18.83 -21.81
CA THR A 353 3.11 18.39 -20.68
C THR A 353 1.77 19.13 -20.64
N SER A 354 1.76 20.45 -20.82
CA SER A 354 0.53 21.26 -20.90
C SER A 354 -0.36 20.84 -22.08
N LEU A 355 0.23 20.55 -23.24
CA LEU A 355 -0.49 20.01 -24.39
C LEU A 355 -1.16 18.67 -24.08
N ASN A 356 -0.46 17.75 -23.40
CA ASN A 356 -1.03 16.46 -23.00
C ASN A 356 -2.18 16.61 -22.01
N ASN A 357 -2.09 17.54 -21.05
CA ASN A 357 -3.14 17.77 -20.07
C ASN A 357 -4.40 18.37 -20.70
N LEU A 358 -4.24 19.35 -21.60
CA LEU A 358 -5.35 19.92 -22.38
C LEU A 358 -5.96 18.86 -23.30
N ALA A 359 -5.14 18.00 -23.93
CA ALA A 359 -5.60 16.89 -24.75
C ALA A 359 -6.43 15.88 -23.94
N ALA A 360 -5.99 15.54 -22.72
CA ALA A 360 -6.74 14.64 -21.82
C ALA A 360 -8.10 15.23 -21.40
N LEU A 361 -8.18 16.54 -21.24
CA LEU A 361 -9.46 17.23 -21.02
C LEU A 361 -10.38 17.10 -22.24
N TYR A 362 -9.90 17.39 -23.45
CA TYR A 362 -10.69 17.26 -24.69
C TYR A 362 -11.10 15.81 -24.96
N ASP A 363 -10.24 14.84 -24.66
CA ASP A 363 -10.56 13.42 -24.71
C ASP A 363 -11.73 13.07 -23.76
N SER A 364 -11.71 13.61 -22.53
CA SER A 364 -12.80 13.43 -21.55
C SER A 364 -14.11 14.09 -21.97
N GLN A 365 -14.05 15.14 -22.78
CA GLN A 365 -15.20 15.82 -23.40
C GLN A 365 -15.70 15.12 -24.67
N GLY A 366 -14.99 14.08 -25.17
CA GLY A 366 -15.28 13.42 -26.44
C GLY A 366 -14.80 14.18 -27.68
N ALA A 367 -14.03 15.26 -27.51
CA ALA A 367 -13.47 16.06 -28.59
C ALA A 367 -12.16 15.44 -29.13
N TYR A 368 -12.26 14.19 -29.61
CA TYR A 368 -11.11 13.33 -29.93
C TYR A 368 -10.15 13.91 -30.96
N THR A 369 -10.67 14.59 -32.01
CA THR A 369 -9.81 15.21 -33.03
C THR A 369 -8.91 16.30 -32.44
N LYS A 370 -9.45 17.12 -31.52
CA LYS A 370 -8.64 18.14 -30.83
C LYS A 370 -7.59 17.49 -29.94
N ALA A 371 -7.99 16.46 -29.21
CA ALA A 371 -7.09 15.72 -28.32
C ALA A 371 -5.92 15.07 -29.08
N GLU A 372 -6.20 14.46 -30.24
CA GLU A 372 -5.19 13.80 -31.07
C GLU A 372 -4.12 14.79 -31.56
N LEU A 373 -4.53 15.95 -32.12
CA LEU A 373 -3.58 16.96 -32.58
C LEU A 373 -2.63 17.44 -31.48
N LEU A 374 -3.15 17.64 -30.25
CA LEU A 374 -2.36 18.08 -29.10
C LEU A 374 -1.42 16.98 -28.62
N HIS A 375 -1.88 15.74 -28.54
CA HIS A 375 -1.04 14.60 -28.14
C HIS A 375 0.07 14.34 -29.17
N LEU A 376 -0.20 14.43 -30.47
CA LEU A 376 0.82 14.27 -31.52
C LEU A 376 1.88 15.38 -31.42
N ARG A 377 1.46 16.63 -31.21
CA ARG A 377 2.38 17.74 -31.00
C ARG A 377 3.25 17.53 -29.74
N ALA A 378 2.63 17.13 -28.62
CA ALA A 378 3.35 16.82 -27.39
C ALA A 378 4.38 15.71 -27.59
N LEU A 379 4.00 14.63 -28.29
CA LEU A 379 4.92 13.54 -28.61
C LEU A 379 6.11 14.02 -29.45
N ALA A 380 5.86 14.79 -30.51
CA ALA A 380 6.92 15.32 -31.37
C ALA A 380 7.92 16.19 -30.60
N ILE A 381 7.43 17.04 -29.67
CA ILE A 381 8.29 17.85 -28.81
C ILE A 381 9.16 16.96 -27.91
N LYS A 382 8.57 15.97 -27.24
CA LYS A 382 9.31 15.09 -26.33
C LYS A 382 10.32 14.21 -27.07
N GLU A 383 9.99 13.71 -28.27
CA GLU A 383 10.94 12.97 -29.10
C GLU A 383 12.13 13.85 -29.54
N LYS A 384 11.85 15.10 -29.93
CA LYS A 384 12.87 16.05 -30.35
C LYS A 384 13.84 16.43 -29.23
N VAL A 385 13.31 16.67 -28.02
CA VAL A 385 14.07 17.28 -26.91
C VAL A 385 14.64 16.24 -25.97
N LEU A 386 13.82 15.27 -25.56
CA LEU A 386 14.22 14.23 -24.59
C LEU A 386 14.80 12.99 -25.28
N GLY A 387 14.44 12.80 -26.56
CA GLY A 387 14.77 11.62 -27.32
C GLY A 387 13.66 10.56 -27.37
N SER A 388 13.81 9.66 -28.36
CA SER A 388 12.84 8.60 -28.63
C SER A 388 12.71 7.55 -27.51
N ASP A 389 13.73 7.42 -26.66
CA ASP A 389 13.84 6.39 -25.62
C ASP A 389 13.60 6.96 -24.20
N HIS A 390 13.14 8.21 -24.10
CA HIS A 390 12.89 8.82 -22.79
C HIS A 390 11.56 8.37 -22.18
N ARG A 391 11.51 8.17 -20.86
CA ARG A 391 10.30 7.74 -20.13
C ARG A 391 9.09 8.65 -20.37
N ASP A 392 9.30 9.98 -20.50
CA ASP A 392 8.20 10.92 -20.73
C ASP A 392 7.71 10.88 -22.18
N THR A 393 8.55 10.46 -23.13
CA THR A 393 8.13 10.09 -24.49
C THR A 393 7.21 8.88 -24.43
N ALA A 394 7.52 7.86 -23.62
CA ALA A 394 6.65 6.70 -23.40
C ALA A 394 5.30 7.09 -22.77
N LYS A 395 5.28 8.06 -21.85
CA LYS A 395 4.00 8.60 -21.29
C LYS A 395 3.13 9.18 -22.39
N SER A 396 3.70 10.01 -23.29
CA SER A 396 2.95 10.59 -24.40
C SER A 396 2.44 9.54 -25.38
N LEU A 397 3.22 8.49 -25.67
CA LEU A 397 2.81 7.34 -26.47
C LEU A 397 1.64 6.58 -25.81
N ASN A 398 1.70 6.34 -24.50
CA ASN A 398 0.59 5.71 -23.77
C ASN A 398 -0.69 6.55 -23.80
N ASN A 399 -0.59 7.89 -23.67
CA ASN A 399 -1.75 8.79 -23.77
C ASN A 399 -2.40 8.71 -25.15
N LEU A 400 -1.60 8.72 -26.21
CA LEU A 400 -2.08 8.60 -27.58
C LEU A 400 -2.72 7.23 -27.85
N ALA A 401 -2.09 6.15 -27.36
CA ALA A 401 -2.64 4.81 -27.44
C ALA A 401 -4.00 4.69 -26.74
N ALA A 402 -4.12 5.33 -25.59
CA ALA A 402 -5.37 5.35 -24.84
C ALA A 402 -6.46 6.14 -25.54
N LEU A 403 -6.14 7.26 -26.18
CA LEU A 403 -7.07 8.03 -27.02
C LEU A 403 -7.61 7.15 -28.17
N TYR A 404 -6.73 6.51 -28.93
CA TYR A 404 -7.14 5.61 -30.03
C TYR A 404 -7.93 4.40 -29.53
N SER A 405 -7.57 3.84 -28.37
CA SER A 405 -8.34 2.75 -27.74
C SER A 405 -9.77 3.18 -27.39
N ARG A 406 -9.97 4.42 -26.90
CA ARG A 406 -11.32 4.97 -26.63
C ARG A 406 -12.14 5.22 -27.88
N GLN A 407 -11.49 5.58 -28.97
CA GLN A 407 -12.12 5.71 -30.29
C GLN A 407 -12.47 4.35 -30.92
N GLY A 408 -12.02 3.24 -30.35
CA GLY A 408 -12.11 1.92 -30.97
C GLY A 408 -11.09 1.69 -32.09
N ALA A 409 -10.16 2.60 -32.29
CA ALA A 409 -9.09 2.54 -33.31
C ALA A 409 -7.90 1.70 -32.81
N TYR A 410 -8.16 0.46 -32.41
CA TYR A 410 -7.20 -0.41 -31.73
C TYR A 410 -5.93 -0.71 -32.56
N ALA A 411 -6.07 -0.84 -33.86
CA ALA A 411 -4.93 -1.05 -34.78
C ALA A 411 -3.92 0.12 -34.76
N GLN A 412 -4.43 1.33 -34.51
CA GLN A 412 -3.60 2.53 -34.38
C GLN A 412 -2.99 2.63 -32.96
N ALA A 413 -3.72 2.18 -31.93
CA ALA A 413 -3.25 2.20 -30.53
C ALA A 413 -2.09 1.22 -30.27
N GLU A 414 -2.13 0.03 -30.89
CA GLU A 414 -1.19 -1.08 -30.61
C GLU A 414 0.29 -0.69 -30.77
N PRO A 415 0.74 -0.09 -31.90
CA PRO A 415 2.15 0.26 -32.07
C PRO A 415 2.65 1.30 -31.06
N PHE A 416 1.80 2.25 -30.64
CA PHE A 416 2.16 3.22 -29.61
C PHE A 416 2.33 2.55 -28.23
N SER A 417 1.44 1.62 -27.86
CA SER A 417 1.54 0.88 -26.60
C SER A 417 2.77 -0.02 -26.56
N ILE A 418 3.09 -0.74 -27.65
CA ILE A 418 4.28 -1.60 -27.75
C ILE A 418 5.54 -0.76 -27.64
N ARG A 419 5.61 0.39 -28.33
CA ARG A 419 6.75 1.28 -28.28
C ARG A 419 6.94 1.87 -26.87
N ALA A 420 5.85 2.29 -26.21
CA ALA A 420 5.90 2.78 -24.83
C ALA A 420 6.45 1.72 -23.88
N LEU A 421 5.98 0.47 -23.99
CA LEU A 421 6.49 -0.65 -23.21
C LEU A 421 8.00 -0.86 -23.42
N SER A 422 8.44 -0.91 -24.67
CA SER A 422 9.87 -1.07 -25.00
C SER A 422 10.74 0.02 -24.38
N ILE A 423 10.27 1.26 -24.38
CA ILE A 423 10.97 2.39 -23.77
C ILE A 423 11.05 2.22 -22.24
N TYR A 424 9.94 1.87 -21.57
CA TYR A 424 9.96 1.64 -20.12
C TYR A 424 10.89 0.47 -19.73
N GLU A 425 10.88 -0.63 -20.48
CA GLU A 425 11.79 -1.75 -20.26
C GLU A 425 13.26 -1.33 -20.36
N LYS A 426 13.59 -0.50 -21.34
CA LYS A 426 14.95 -0.01 -21.56
C LYS A 426 15.39 1.03 -20.53
N ALA A 427 14.50 1.99 -20.20
CA ALA A 427 14.82 3.13 -19.35
C ALA A 427 14.77 2.80 -17.86
N LEU A 428 13.77 2.02 -17.43
CA LEU A 428 13.50 1.74 -16.02
C LEU A 428 13.80 0.30 -15.62
N GLY A 429 13.91 -0.60 -16.61
CA GLY A 429 14.10 -2.03 -16.39
C GLY A 429 12.80 -2.83 -16.44
N ALA A 430 12.97 -4.14 -16.60
CA ALA A 430 11.86 -5.08 -16.81
C ALA A 430 10.93 -5.24 -15.59
N ASP A 431 11.44 -4.95 -14.38
CA ASP A 431 10.72 -5.16 -13.11
C ASP A 431 10.24 -3.86 -12.45
N HIS A 432 10.27 -2.74 -13.19
CA HIS A 432 9.81 -1.46 -12.67
C HIS A 432 8.27 -1.37 -12.63
N PRO A 433 7.65 -0.72 -11.60
CA PRO A 433 6.18 -0.54 -11.52
C PRO A 433 5.58 0.13 -12.76
N ASP A 434 6.25 1.13 -13.36
CA ASP A 434 5.75 1.78 -14.58
C ASP A 434 5.78 0.83 -15.79
N THR A 435 6.75 -0.09 -15.85
CA THR A 435 6.78 -1.16 -16.86
C THR A 435 5.57 -2.09 -16.69
N ALA A 436 5.21 -2.44 -15.45
CA ALA A 436 3.98 -3.20 -15.18
C ALA A 436 2.72 -2.45 -15.60
N THR A 437 2.67 -1.13 -15.36
CA THR A 437 1.56 -0.29 -15.82
C THR A 437 1.43 -0.30 -17.33
N SER A 438 2.53 -0.18 -18.08
CA SER A 438 2.54 -0.24 -19.53
C SER A 438 2.12 -1.61 -20.08
N LEU A 439 2.55 -2.70 -19.43
CA LEU A 439 2.10 -4.07 -19.72
C LEU A 439 0.58 -4.22 -19.53
N ASN A 440 0.05 -3.70 -18.43
CA ASN A 440 -1.37 -3.72 -18.15
C ASN A 440 -2.17 -2.90 -19.18
N ASN A 441 -1.67 -1.73 -19.60
CA ASN A 441 -2.30 -0.90 -20.63
C ASN A 441 -2.37 -1.65 -21.97
N LEU A 442 -1.30 -2.32 -22.36
CA LEU A 442 -1.28 -3.13 -23.58
C LEU A 442 -2.22 -4.34 -23.47
N ALA A 443 -2.27 -4.99 -22.32
CA ALA A 443 -3.24 -6.07 -22.07
C ALA A 443 -4.68 -5.57 -22.18
N PHE A 444 -5.00 -4.40 -21.60
CA PHE A 444 -6.31 -3.76 -21.71
C PHE A 444 -6.69 -3.46 -23.16
N LEU A 445 -5.74 -2.99 -23.97
CA LEU A 445 -5.97 -2.77 -25.40
C LEU A 445 -6.41 -4.06 -26.07
N TYR A 446 -5.71 -5.17 -25.86
CA TYR A 446 -6.06 -6.46 -26.44
C TYR A 446 -7.41 -7.01 -25.94
N VAL A 447 -7.76 -6.77 -24.66
CA VAL A 447 -9.08 -7.14 -24.14
C VAL A 447 -10.20 -6.35 -24.80
N ASN A 448 -10.02 -5.05 -25.00
CA ASN A 448 -10.99 -4.23 -25.70
C ASN A 448 -11.18 -4.69 -27.18
N GLN A 449 -10.17 -5.29 -27.76
CA GLN A 449 -10.26 -5.97 -29.07
C GLN A 449 -10.93 -7.36 -29.02
N GLY A 450 -11.16 -7.92 -27.82
CA GLY A 450 -11.56 -9.31 -27.64
C GLY A 450 -10.42 -10.33 -27.87
N ALA A 451 -9.17 -9.86 -27.96
CA ALA A 451 -7.98 -10.69 -28.22
C ALA A 451 -7.36 -11.20 -26.89
N TYR A 452 -8.15 -11.94 -26.10
CA TYR A 452 -7.78 -12.39 -24.75
C TYR A 452 -6.48 -13.20 -24.70
N ALA A 453 -6.23 -14.08 -25.69
CA ALA A 453 -5.00 -14.85 -25.79
C ALA A 453 -3.74 -13.99 -25.96
N LYS A 454 -3.86 -12.83 -26.62
CA LYS A 454 -2.76 -11.86 -26.71
C LYS A 454 -2.58 -11.07 -25.42
N ALA A 455 -3.68 -10.80 -24.69
CA ALA A 455 -3.66 -9.99 -23.49
C ALA A 455 -3.02 -10.73 -22.28
N GLU A 456 -3.27 -12.04 -22.16
CA GLU A 456 -2.87 -12.85 -21.01
C GLU A 456 -1.39 -12.75 -20.64
N PRO A 457 -0.40 -12.95 -21.54
CA PRO A 457 1.01 -12.92 -21.18
C PRO A 457 1.48 -11.56 -20.66
N PHE A 458 0.94 -10.46 -21.18
CA PHE A 458 1.26 -9.11 -20.70
C PHE A 458 0.69 -8.87 -19.31
N LEU A 459 -0.57 -9.26 -19.08
CA LEU A 459 -1.21 -9.12 -17.78
C LEU A 459 -0.52 -10.00 -16.72
N ARG A 460 -0.19 -11.24 -17.05
CA ARG A 460 0.56 -12.14 -16.16
C ARG A 460 1.90 -11.54 -15.75
N ARG A 461 2.63 -10.99 -16.70
CA ARG A 461 3.90 -10.33 -16.44
C ARG A 461 3.73 -9.08 -15.57
N GLY A 462 2.73 -8.25 -15.85
CA GLY A 462 2.39 -7.07 -15.05
C GLY A 462 2.06 -7.43 -13.59
N ILE A 463 1.22 -8.45 -13.38
CA ILE A 463 0.87 -8.97 -12.05
C ILE A 463 2.10 -9.53 -11.31
N ARG A 464 2.99 -10.26 -12.00
CA ARG A 464 4.25 -10.75 -11.41
C ARG A 464 5.10 -9.60 -10.86
N ILE A 465 5.33 -8.58 -11.67
CA ILE A 465 6.13 -7.40 -11.29
C ILE A 465 5.49 -6.71 -10.08
N GLN A 466 4.19 -6.46 -10.12
CA GLN A 466 3.46 -5.81 -9.04
C GLN A 466 3.52 -6.63 -7.74
N THR A 467 3.34 -7.96 -7.83
CA THR A 467 3.42 -8.84 -6.65
C THR A 467 4.83 -8.83 -6.03
N LEU A 468 5.87 -8.94 -6.86
CA LEU A 468 7.26 -8.88 -6.39
C LEU A 468 7.61 -7.52 -5.78
N PHE A 469 7.10 -6.43 -6.37
CA PHE A 469 7.23 -5.09 -5.82
C PHE A 469 6.58 -4.99 -4.43
N LEU A 470 5.33 -5.45 -4.28
CA LEU A 470 4.64 -5.46 -2.99
C LEU A 470 5.40 -6.28 -1.94
N GLN A 471 5.89 -7.45 -2.30
CA GLN A 471 6.65 -8.31 -1.36
C GLN A 471 7.97 -7.69 -0.91
N ARG A 472 8.57 -6.78 -1.68
CA ARG A 472 9.79 -6.06 -1.31
C ARG A 472 9.53 -4.81 -0.49
N GLU A 473 8.55 -4.00 -0.91
CA GLU A 473 8.34 -2.66 -0.36
C GLU A 473 7.33 -2.64 0.82
N VAL A 474 6.27 -3.44 0.73
CA VAL A 474 5.19 -3.45 1.74
C VAL A 474 5.67 -3.89 3.13
N PRO A 475 6.58 -4.88 3.31
CA PRO A 475 7.09 -5.26 4.62
C PRO A 475 7.75 -4.12 5.40
N LEU A 476 8.27 -3.11 4.71
CA LEU A 476 8.96 -1.96 5.31
C LEU A 476 8.01 -0.84 5.74
N LEU A 477 6.74 -0.96 5.38
CA LEU A 477 5.71 0.02 5.73
C LEU A 477 5.04 -0.34 7.06
N PRO A 478 4.58 0.65 7.84
CA PRO A 478 3.67 0.42 8.96
C PRO A 478 2.38 -0.26 8.49
N GLU A 479 1.76 -1.03 9.40
CA GLU A 479 0.60 -1.87 9.08
C GLU A 479 -0.54 -1.14 8.33
N ALA A 480 -0.94 0.06 8.81
CA ALA A 480 -2.01 0.84 8.17
C ALA A 480 -1.70 1.21 6.72
N GLN A 481 -0.42 1.39 6.37
CA GLN A 481 0.02 1.75 5.02
C GLN A 481 0.16 0.54 4.11
N ARG A 482 0.46 -0.64 4.66
CA ARG A 482 0.51 -1.89 3.88
C ARG A 482 -0.81 -2.16 3.18
N ARG A 483 -1.93 -1.95 3.89
CA ARG A 483 -3.28 -2.12 3.32
C ARG A 483 -3.54 -1.14 2.19
N ALA A 484 -3.29 0.14 2.43
CA ALA A 484 -3.50 1.18 1.42
C ALA A 484 -2.69 0.92 0.13
N GLN A 485 -1.44 0.46 0.28
CA GLN A 485 -0.59 0.15 -0.87
C GLN A 485 -1.08 -1.05 -1.69
N ILE A 486 -1.65 -2.06 -1.03
CA ILE A 486 -2.24 -3.21 -1.71
C ILE A 486 -3.52 -2.80 -2.45
N ASP A 487 -4.38 -2.00 -1.83
CA ASP A 487 -5.65 -1.54 -2.42
C ASP A 487 -5.44 -0.72 -3.70
N VAL A 488 -4.33 0.02 -3.81
CA VAL A 488 -3.99 0.78 -5.05
C VAL A 488 -3.78 -0.14 -6.26
N LEU A 489 -3.28 -1.36 -6.06
CA LEU A 489 -2.96 -2.30 -7.14
C LEU A 489 -4.09 -3.30 -7.45
N ASP A 490 -5.19 -3.26 -6.67
CA ASP A 490 -6.26 -4.28 -6.70
C ASP A 490 -6.98 -4.40 -8.04
N GLN A 491 -7.04 -3.32 -8.82
CA GLN A 491 -7.76 -3.31 -10.10
C GLN A 491 -7.16 -4.23 -11.17
N ALA A 492 -5.83 -4.27 -11.30
CA ALA A 492 -5.19 -5.15 -12.27
C ALA A 492 -5.43 -6.63 -11.93
N TRP A 493 -5.50 -6.94 -10.63
CA TRP A 493 -5.78 -8.28 -10.14
C TRP A 493 -7.25 -8.67 -10.31
N GLU A 494 -8.18 -7.76 -10.01
CA GLU A 494 -9.62 -7.99 -10.24
C GLU A 494 -9.91 -8.26 -11.72
N PHE A 495 -9.21 -7.55 -12.59
CA PHE A 495 -9.29 -7.73 -14.03
C PHE A 495 -8.87 -9.14 -14.49
N ALA A 496 -7.84 -9.75 -13.87
CA ALA A 496 -7.36 -11.08 -14.23
C ALA A 496 -8.44 -12.17 -14.09
N TYR A 497 -9.38 -12.01 -13.15
CA TYR A 497 -10.46 -12.98 -12.97
C TYR A 497 -11.48 -12.98 -14.11
N THR A 498 -11.57 -11.90 -14.89
CA THR A 498 -12.41 -11.84 -16.10
C THR A 498 -11.98 -12.86 -17.15
N PHE A 499 -10.71 -13.26 -17.16
CA PHE A 499 -10.18 -14.24 -18.12
C PHE A 499 -10.58 -15.67 -17.79
N ALA A 500 -11.02 -15.94 -16.56
CA ALA A 500 -11.42 -17.27 -16.15
C ALA A 500 -12.59 -17.78 -17.01
N GLY A 501 -12.47 -18.97 -17.57
CA GLY A 501 -13.49 -19.55 -18.45
C GLY A 501 -13.45 -19.10 -19.90
N LEU A 502 -12.65 -18.06 -20.24
CA LEU A 502 -12.46 -17.63 -21.64
C LEU A 502 -11.42 -18.50 -22.37
N SER A 503 -10.41 -18.96 -21.66
CA SER A 503 -9.38 -19.87 -22.17
C SER A 503 -8.74 -20.64 -21.02
N PRO A 504 -8.03 -21.77 -21.29
CA PRO A 504 -7.23 -22.47 -20.28
C PRO A 504 -6.16 -21.55 -19.65
N ASP A 505 -5.46 -20.76 -20.47
CA ASP A 505 -4.44 -19.82 -20.00
C ASP A 505 -5.05 -18.71 -19.12
N GLY A 506 -6.23 -18.19 -19.49
CA GLY A 506 -6.96 -17.22 -18.68
C GLY A 506 -7.42 -17.81 -17.34
N THR A 507 -7.84 -19.07 -17.31
CA THR A 507 -8.16 -19.76 -16.07
C THR A 507 -6.90 -19.97 -15.20
N SER A 508 -5.77 -20.30 -15.83
CA SER A 508 -4.47 -20.38 -15.15
C SER A 508 -4.02 -19.03 -14.59
N LEU A 509 -4.20 -17.94 -15.34
CA LEU A 509 -3.91 -16.58 -14.89
C LEU A 509 -4.76 -16.22 -13.65
N ALA A 510 -6.07 -16.51 -13.69
CA ALA A 510 -6.97 -16.24 -12.56
C ALA A 510 -6.52 -16.97 -11.30
N LEU A 511 -6.15 -18.26 -11.41
CA LEU A 511 -5.64 -19.02 -10.29
C LEU A 511 -4.27 -18.51 -9.81
N PHE A 512 -3.35 -18.20 -10.73
CA PHE A 512 -2.06 -17.58 -10.39
C PHE A 512 -2.26 -16.28 -9.59
N THR A 513 -3.17 -15.42 -10.06
CA THR A 513 -3.51 -14.18 -9.37
C THR A 513 -4.07 -14.45 -7.98
N ARG A 514 -5.00 -15.39 -7.85
CA ARG A 514 -5.58 -15.76 -6.57
C ARG A 514 -4.54 -16.29 -5.58
N LEU A 515 -3.65 -17.18 -6.01
CA LEU A 515 -2.58 -17.74 -5.18
C LEU A 515 -1.59 -16.67 -4.70
N ASN A 516 -1.36 -15.61 -5.46
CA ASN A 516 -0.40 -14.56 -5.13
C ASN A 516 -1.01 -13.32 -4.47
N ARG A 517 -2.34 -13.20 -4.48
CA ARG A 517 -3.07 -12.08 -3.86
C ARG A 517 -3.70 -12.47 -2.52
N GLN A 518 -4.39 -13.63 -2.48
CA GLN A 518 -5.12 -14.04 -1.29
C GLN A 518 -4.16 -14.33 -0.12
N GLY A 519 -4.38 -13.61 0.99
CA GLY A 519 -3.59 -13.76 2.19
C GLY A 519 -2.14 -13.26 2.09
N LEU A 520 -1.80 -12.48 1.05
CA LEU A 520 -0.44 -11.92 0.89
C LEU A 520 -0.03 -11.07 2.10
N LEU A 521 -0.91 -10.17 2.54
CA LEU A 521 -0.65 -9.32 3.69
C LEU A 521 -0.52 -10.16 4.99
N GLN A 522 -1.37 -11.19 5.14
CA GLN A 522 -1.28 -12.10 6.28
C GLN A 522 0.08 -12.83 6.33
N GLU A 523 0.57 -13.28 5.18
CA GLU A 523 1.90 -13.93 5.09
C GLU A 523 3.02 -12.97 5.45
N ILE A 524 2.98 -11.74 4.94
CA ILE A 524 3.95 -10.69 5.27
C ILE A 524 3.92 -10.42 6.78
N GLU A 525 2.74 -10.23 7.36
CA GLU A 525 2.57 -9.99 8.81
C GLU A 525 3.09 -11.17 9.65
N GLN A 526 2.82 -12.40 9.24
CA GLN A 526 3.31 -13.60 9.92
C GLN A 526 4.83 -13.68 9.91
N ARG A 527 5.47 -13.44 8.77
CA ARG A 527 6.93 -13.43 8.65
C ARG A 527 7.58 -12.32 9.47
N LEU A 528 7.00 -11.13 9.44
CA LEU A 528 7.47 -9.99 10.24
C LEU A 528 7.32 -10.26 11.75
N ALA A 529 6.19 -10.83 12.19
CA ALA A 529 5.95 -11.19 13.57
C ALA A 529 6.99 -12.22 14.06
N LEU A 530 7.32 -13.21 13.22
CA LEU A 530 8.34 -14.20 13.55
C LEU A 530 9.74 -13.59 13.71
N LEU A 531 10.13 -12.73 12.77
CA LEU A 531 11.43 -12.05 12.81
C LEU A 531 11.55 -11.09 13.99
N ALA A 532 10.48 -10.36 14.30
CA ALA A 532 10.42 -9.41 15.41
C ALA A 532 10.61 -10.06 16.79
N ARG A 533 10.31 -11.36 16.93
CA ARG A 533 10.47 -12.15 18.14
C ARG A 533 11.84 -12.81 18.29
N SER A 534 12.66 -12.77 17.24
CA SER A 534 14.03 -13.29 17.30
C SER A 534 14.85 -12.52 18.34
N PRO A 535 15.79 -13.15 19.08
CA PRO A 535 16.63 -12.47 20.04
C PRO A 535 17.43 -11.33 19.42
N GLY A 536 17.49 -10.18 20.07
CA GLY A 536 18.22 -9.00 19.60
C GLY A 536 17.47 -7.69 19.81
N PRO A 537 17.96 -6.56 19.27
CA PRO A 537 17.34 -5.23 19.40
C PRO A 537 15.88 -5.19 18.90
N GLN A 538 15.54 -6.04 17.93
CA GLN A 538 14.18 -6.17 17.39
C GLN A 538 13.17 -6.66 18.43
N GLN A 539 13.60 -7.49 19.38
CA GLN A 539 12.71 -8.00 20.43
C GLN A 539 12.27 -6.89 21.39
N GLU A 540 13.18 -5.98 21.74
CA GLU A 540 12.88 -4.85 22.62
C GLU A 540 11.91 -3.87 21.94
N LEU A 541 12.13 -3.53 20.68
CA LEU A 541 11.21 -2.71 19.90
C LEU A 541 9.83 -3.37 19.79
N SER A 542 9.78 -4.69 19.57
CA SER A 542 8.52 -5.44 19.50
C SER A 542 7.74 -5.36 20.82
N GLN A 543 8.41 -5.40 21.97
CA GLN A 543 7.77 -5.25 23.29
C GLN A 543 7.22 -3.83 23.49
N GLN A 544 7.97 -2.79 23.10
CA GLN A 544 7.50 -1.40 23.18
C GLN A 544 6.26 -1.20 22.30
N ILE A 545 6.27 -1.73 21.07
CA ILE A 545 5.13 -1.70 20.16
C ILE A 545 3.92 -2.40 20.79
N ALA A 546 4.12 -3.56 21.44
CA ALA A 546 3.04 -4.29 22.09
C ALA A 546 2.38 -3.45 23.22
N GLY A 547 3.18 -2.80 24.05
CA GLY A 547 2.68 -1.92 25.11
C GLY A 547 1.84 -0.74 24.59
N LEU A 548 2.33 -0.06 23.53
CA LEU A 548 1.57 1.04 22.91
C LEU A 548 0.30 0.55 22.21
N THR A 549 0.31 -0.65 21.63
CA THR A 549 -0.86 -1.22 20.98
C THR A 549 -1.96 -1.58 21.99
N SER A 550 -1.58 -2.10 23.15
CA SER A 550 -2.53 -2.34 24.23
C SER A 550 -3.22 -1.04 24.66
N ARG A 551 -2.45 0.06 24.76
CA ARG A 551 -3.02 1.39 25.02
C ARG A 551 -3.95 1.89 23.91
N LEU A 552 -3.66 1.58 22.63
CA LEU A 552 -4.54 1.91 21.50
C LEU A 552 -5.90 1.19 21.54
N ALA A 553 -5.99 0.07 22.24
CA ALA A 553 -7.23 -0.67 22.43
C ALA A 553 -8.22 0.05 23.37
N ASP A 554 -7.76 1.05 24.16
CA ASP A 554 -8.64 1.85 25.00
C ASP A 554 -9.66 2.65 24.16
N VAL A 555 -10.94 2.36 24.37
CA VAL A 555 -12.05 3.00 23.67
C VAL A 555 -12.27 4.46 24.08
N ASN A 556 -11.75 4.87 25.24
CA ASN A 556 -11.92 6.22 25.81
C ASN A 556 -10.90 7.22 25.28
N LEU A 557 -9.94 6.78 24.45
CA LEU A 557 -8.95 7.68 23.83
C LEU A 557 -9.65 8.72 22.95
N SER A 558 -9.35 9.99 23.21
CA SER A 558 -9.75 11.07 22.31
C SER A 558 -9.09 10.91 20.93
N PRO A 559 -9.70 11.42 19.85
CA PRO A 559 -9.09 11.31 18.51
C PRO A 559 -7.64 11.79 18.44
N PRO A 560 -7.22 12.92 19.06
CA PRO A 560 -5.82 13.33 19.07
C PRO A 560 -4.90 12.37 19.82
N GLN A 561 -5.32 11.82 20.97
CA GLN A 561 -4.53 10.85 21.72
C GLN A 561 -4.36 9.55 20.93
N ARG A 562 -5.42 9.06 20.29
CA ARG A 562 -5.37 7.89 19.41
C ARG A 562 -4.41 8.10 18.26
N GLN A 563 -4.46 9.27 17.61
CA GLN A 563 -3.57 9.61 16.51
C GLN A 563 -2.10 9.64 16.97
N THR A 564 -1.81 10.23 18.13
CA THR A 564 -0.45 10.28 18.70
C THR A 564 0.10 8.87 18.96
N LEU A 565 -0.71 8.00 19.60
CA LEU A 565 -0.29 6.62 19.85
C LEU A 565 -0.10 5.82 18.55
N GLN A 566 -0.97 5.99 17.58
CA GLN A 566 -0.82 5.37 16.24
C GLN A 566 0.48 5.80 15.57
N GLN A 567 0.85 7.06 15.70
CA GLN A 567 2.11 7.57 15.17
C GLN A 567 3.31 6.96 15.88
N GLN A 568 3.31 6.91 17.22
CA GLN A 568 4.37 6.27 17.99
C GLN A 568 4.56 4.79 17.64
N VAL A 569 3.47 4.04 17.51
CA VAL A 569 3.51 2.64 17.04
C VAL A 569 4.12 2.57 15.65
N GLY A 570 3.67 3.39 14.71
CA GLY A 570 4.20 3.40 13.34
C GLY A 570 5.69 3.74 13.27
N ASP A 571 6.19 4.62 14.12
CA ASP A 571 7.61 4.99 14.14
C ASP A 571 8.50 3.88 14.74
N LEU A 572 8.01 3.18 15.76
CA LEU A 572 8.70 1.99 16.30
C LEU A 572 8.65 0.81 15.32
N GLU A 573 7.53 0.59 14.63
CA GLU A 573 7.43 -0.42 13.58
C GLU A 573 8.45 -0.20 12.46
N LYS A 574 8.66 1.05 12.02
CA LYS A 574 9.71 1.37 11.05
C LYS A 574 11.12 1.04 11.56
N GLN A 575 11.41 1.36 12.83
CA GLN A 575 12.69 1.01 13.42
C GLN A 575 12.88 -0.51 13.48
N LEU A 576 11.84 -1.24 13.89
CA LEU A 576 11.82 -2.69 13.93
C LEU A 576 12.08 -3.30 12.54
N TYR A 577 11.33 -2.87 11.53
CA TYR A 577 11.41 -3.47 10.19
C TYR A 577 12.74 -3.19 9.48
N ARG A 578 13.44 -2.11 9.85
CA ARG A 578 14.82 -1.85 9.35
C ARG A 578 15.85 -2.82 9.93
N LEU A 579 15.62 -3.35 11.10
CA LEU A 579 16.51 -4.35 11.73
C LEU A 579 16.25 -5.76 11.21
N LEU A 580 15.09 -5.99 10.56
CA LEU A 580 14.74 -7.31 10.07
C LEU A 580 15.43 -7.59 8.73
N PRO A 581 15.89 -8.83 8.47
CA PRO A 581 16.41 -9.20 7.17
C PRO A 581 15.32 -9.05 6.11
N ALA A 582 15.72 -8.62 4.90
CA ALA A 582 14.81 -8.48 3.78
C ALA A 582 14.09 -9.82 3.49
N LEU A 583 12.77 -9.74 3.36
CA LEU A 583 11.98 -10.89 2.97
C LEU A 583 12.30 -11.22 1.50
N GLN A 584 12.66 -12.49 1.24
CA GLN A 584 12.86 -12.93 -0.14
C GLN A 584 11.50 -13.05 -0.84
N PRO A 585 11.26 -12.29 -1.92
CA PRO A 585 10.03 -12.40 -2.68
C PRO A 585 9.86 -13.80 -3.26
N HIS A 586 8.64 -14.35 -3.13
CA HIS A 586 8.30 -15.65 -3.68
C HIS A 586 6.94 -15.62 -4.37
N LEU A 587 6.94 -15.93 -5.66
CA LEU A 587 5.72 -16.11 -6.45
C LEU A 587 5.35 -17.60 -6.44
N VAL A 588 4.09 -17.87 -6.17
CA VAL A 588 3.55 -19.24 -6.17
C VAL A 588 2.92 -19.53 -7.51
N GLU A 589 3.47 -20.51 -8.20
CA GLU A 589 2.89 -21.02 -9.46
C GLU A 589 1.88 -22.14 -9.16
N PRO A 590 0.77 -22.23 -9.91
CA PRO A 590 -0.21 -23.30 -9.74
C PRO A 590 0.39 -24.71 -9.76
N GLY A 591 1.43 -24.93 -10.58
CA GLY A 591 2.13 -26.21 -10.67
C GLY A 591 2.88 -26.60 -9.39
N GLU A 592 3.31 -25.64 -8.57
CA GLU A 592 3.94 -25.94 -7.28
C GLU A 592 2.91 -26.48 -6.29
N VAL A 593 1.72 -25.89 -6.27
CA VAL A 593 0.61 -26.32 -5.42
C VAL A 593 0.08 -27.68 -5.88
N ALA A 594 -0.04 -27.90 -7.19
CA ALA A 594 -0.50 -29.18 -7.74
C ALA A 594 0.37 -30.37 -7.28
N ARG A 595 1.71 -30.18 -7.22
CA ARG A 595 2.67 -31.23 -6.80
C ARG A 595 2.52 -31.67 -5.35
N VAL A 596 1.96 -30.83 -4.49
CA VAL A 596 1.76 -31.14 -3.06
C VAL A 596 0.34 -31.63 -2.74
N LEU A 597 -0.57 -31.57 -3.72
CA LEU A 597 -1.92 -32.11 -3.56
C LEU A 597 -1.89 -33.65 -3.55
N PRO A 598 -2.62 -34.28 -2.64
CA PRO A 598 -2.82 -35.73 -2.68
C PRO A 598 -3.45 -36.18 -4.01
N ALA A 599 -3.17 -37.42 -4.45
CA ALA A 599 -3.69 -37.97 -5.73
C ALA A 599 -5.23 -37.91 -5.82
N ASP A 600 -5.92 -38.08 -4.70
CA ASP A 600 -7.39 -38.00 -4.56
C ASP A 600 -7.85 -36.60 -4.07
N GLY A 601 -6.94 -35.62 -4.08
CA GLY A 601 -7.20 -34.25 -3.61
C GLY A 601 -7.68 -33.31 -4.74
N VAL A 602 -8.28 -32.20 -4.33
CA VAL A 602 -8.59 -31.04 -5.18
C VAL A 602 -8.53 -29.77 -4.35
N LEU A 603 -7.89 -28.72 -4.88
CA LEU A 603 -7.98 -27.38 -4.33
C LEU A 603 -9.14 -26.64 -5.01
N VAL A 604 -9.99 -26.00 -4.21
CA VAL A 604 -11.07 -25.11 -4.69
C VAL A 604 -10.86 -23.73 -4.07
N GLU A 605 -10.44 -22.81 -4.88
CA GLU A 605 -10.29 -21.39 -4.53
C GLU A 605 -11.55 -20.62 -4.96
N PHE A 606 -12.22 -19.99 -4.03
CA PHE A 606 -13.36 -19.12 -4.33
C PHE A 606 -12.89 -17.68 -4.39
N GLN A 607 -13.36 -16.92 -5.38
CA GLN A 607 -13.03 -15.52 -5.56
C GLN A 607 -14.27 -14.68 -5.80
N ARG A 608 -14.44 -13.63 -5.00
CA ARG A 608 -15.42 -12.57 -5.26
C ARG A 608 -14.77 -11.53 -6.17
N TYR A 609 -15.36 -11.24 -7.32
CA TYR A 609 -14.80 -10.32 -8.31
C TYR A 609 -15.89 -9.59 -9.08
N ARG A 610 -15.53 -8.51 -9.77
CA ARG A 610 -16.39 -7.84 -10.75
C ARG A 610 -15.86 -8.14 -12.15
N PRO A 611 -16.67 -8.71 -13.04
CA PRO A 611 -16.24 -8.95 -14.42
C PRO A 611 -16.10 -7.65 -15.18
N TYR A 612 -15.11 -7.58 -16.07
CA TYR A 612 -14.86 -6.44 -16.94
C TYR A 612 -15.23 -6.78 -18.37
N ASP A 613 -16.06 -5.93 -19.04
CA ASP A 613 -16.36 -6.02 -20.47
C ASP A 613 -16.00 -4.70 -21.14
N GLY A 614 -14.87 -4.68 -21.87
CA GLY A 614 -14.36 -3.49 -22.57
C GLY A 614 -15.25 -3.01 -23.73
N ARG A 615 -16.19 -3.82 -24.20
CA ARG A 615 -17.16 -3.48 -25.26
C ARG A 615 -18.30 -2.64 -24.74
N GLN A 616 -18.53 -2.63 -23.43
CA GLN A 616 -19.57 -1.81 -22.82
C GLN A 616 -19.17 -0.33 -22.74
N PRO A 617 -20.14 0.60 -22.66
CA PRO A 617 -19.88 1.98 -22.30
C PRO A 617 -19.03 2.08 -21.02
N ILE A 618 -18.18 3.09 -20.93
CA ILE A 618 -17.17 3.23 -19.87
C ILE A 618 -17.77 3.08 -18.46
N ASP A 619 -18.97 3.61 -18.22
CA ASP A 619 -19.68 3.56 -16.95
C ASP A 619 -20.29 2.18 -16.63
N LYS A 620 -20.30 1.26 -17.59
CA LYS A 620 -20.86 -0.11 -17.48
C LYS A 620 -19.85 -1.22 -17.71
N ARG A 621 -18.57 -0.89 -17.86
CA ARG A 621 -17.52 -1.89 -18.14
C ARG A 621 -17.27 -2.85 -16.97
N TRP A 622 -17.44 -2.40 -15.74
CA TRP A 622 -17.41 -3.26 -14.57
C TRP A 622 -18.83 -3.72 -14.23
N GLY A 623 -19.02 -5.03 -14.27
CA GLY A 623 -20.30 -5.66 -13.92
C GLY A 623 -20.54 -5.74 -12.42
N GLU A 624 -21.70 -6.29 -12.06
CA GLU A 624 -22.05 -6.59 -10.67
C GLU A 624 -21.11 -7.64 -10.08
N PRO A 625 -20.82 -7.58 -8.76
CA PRO A 625 -19.98 -8.58 -8.09
C PRO A 625 -20.52 -10.00 -8.28
N ARG A 626 -19.62 -10.94 -8.56
CA ARG A 626 -19.88 -12.36 -8.77
C ARG A 626 -18.93 -13.22 -7.95
N TYR A 627 -19.25 -14.49 -7.83
CA TYR A 627 -18.35 -15.49 -7.27
C TYR A 627 -17.87 -16.45 -8.35
N LEU A 628 -16.58 -16.76 -8.31
CA LEU A 628 -15.87 -17.69 -9.18
C LEU A 628 -15.28 -18.82 -8.33
N ALA A 629 -15.44 -20.08 -8.75
CA ALA A 629 -14.73 -21.22 -8.20
C ALA A 629 -13.63 -21.66 -9.16
N LEU A 630 -12.37 -21.58 -8.74
CA LEU A 630 -11.17 -22.05 -9.44
C LEU A 630 -10.73 -23.36 -8.83
N ARG A 631 -10.48 -24.38 -9.64
CA ARG A 631 -10.09 -25.73 -9.16
C ARG A 631 -8.76 -26.13 -9.74
N LEU A 632 -7.88 -26.63 -8.86
CA LEU A 632 -6.59 -27.20 -9.22
C LEU A 632 -6.54 -28.67 -8.82
N PHE A 633 -6.15 -29.51 -9.77
CA PHE A 633 -6.01 -30.95 -9.60
C PHE A 633 -4.54 -31.34 -9.50
N PRO A 634 -4.21 -32.53 -8.92
CA PRO A 634 -2.83 -32.99 -8.76
C PRO A 634 -2.07 -33.18 -10.09
N ASP A 635 -2.79 -33.39 -11.19
CA ASP A 635 -2.24 -33.48 -12.55
C ASP A 635 -1.91 -32.13 -13.17
N GLY A 636 -2.10 -31.03 -12.43
CA GLY A 636 -1.89 -29.67 -12.89
C GLY A 636 -3.05 -29.07 -13.68
N ARG A 637 -4.11 -29.82 -13.93
CA ARG A 637 -5.31 -29.35 -14.62
C ARG A 637 -6.02 -28.29 -13.77
N ILE A 638 -6.36 -27.15 -14.41
CA ILE A 638 -7.08 -26.03 -13.80
C ILE A 638 -8.42 -25.86 -14.51
N THR A 639 -9.48 -25.67 -13.75
CA THR A 639 -10.82 -25.39 -14.29
C THR A 639 -11.51 -24.30 -13.48
N SER A 640 -12.46 -23.59 -14.09
CA SER A 640 -13.24 -22.53 -13.44
C SER A 640 -14.74 -22.83 -13.52
N HIS A 641 -15.50 -22.24 -12.61
CA HIS A 641 -16.97 -22.23 -12.66
C HIS A 641 -17.49 -20.91 -12.08
N ASP A 642 -18.30 -20.20 -12.84
CA ASP A 642 -18.98 -18.99 -12.38
C ASP A 642 -20.20 -19.36 -11.55
N LEU A 643 -20.20 -18.99 -10.26
CA LEU A 643 -21.29 -19.30 -9.33
C LEU A 643 -22.46 -18.31 -9.42
N GLY A 644 -22.28 -17.22 -10.18
CA GLY A 644 -23.31 -16.19 -10.36
C GLY A 644 -23.13 -14.98 -9.47
N LEU A 645 -24.14 -14.11 -9.44
CA LEU A 645 -24.12 -12.83 -8.74
C LEU A 645 -23.98 -13.00 -7.22
N ALA A 646 -23.12 -12.19 -6.62
CA ALA A 646 -22.94 -12.11 -5.17
C ALA A 646 -24.26 -11.72 -4.46
N SER A 647 -25.05 -10.84 -5.07
CA SER A 647 -26.39 -10.45 -4.59
C SER A 647 -27.40 -11.62 -4.53
N GLY A 648 -27.17 -12.71 -5.26
CA GLY A 648 -27.97 -13.92 -5.21
C GLY A 648 -27.48 -14.97 -4.19
N ILE A 649 -26.28 -14.83 -3.65
CA ILE A 649 -25.61 -15.80 -2.75
C ILE A 649 -25.51 -15.25 -1.32
N GLU A 650 -24.97 -14.05 -1.15
CA GLU A 650 -24.68 -13.44 0.16
C GLU A 650 -25.91 -13.32 1.07
N PRO A 651 -27.11 -12.91 0.58
CA PRO A 651 -28.31 -12.88 1.43
C PRO A 651 -28.75 -14.27 1.92
N LEU A 652 -28.54 -15.33 1.11
CA LEU A 652 -28.86 -16.70 1.52
C LEU A 652 -27.97 -17.16 2.67
N ILE A 653 -26.67 -16.82 2.61
CA ILE A 653 -25.70 -17.14 3.68
C ILE A 653 -26.09 -16.40 4.96
N ARG A 654 -26.34 -15.10 4.89
CA ARG A 654 -26.75 -14.30 6.07
C ARG A 654 -28.06 -14.80 6.67
N ASN A 655 -29.00 -15.21 5.84
CA ASN A 655 -30.26 -15.78 6.32
C ASN A 655 -30.04 -17.15 7.01
N ALA A 656 -29.26 -18.04 6.41
CA ALA A 656 -28.96 -19.36 6.97
C ALA A 656 -28.20 -19.26 8.30
N LEU A 657 -27.24 -18.34 8.43
CA LEU A 657 -26.57 -18.03 9.69
C LEU A 657 -27.54 -17.59 10.78
N LYS A 658 -28.43 -16.63 10.47
CA LYS A 658 -29.41 -16.09 11.40
C LYS A 658 -30.43 -17.15 11.88
N ILE A 659 -30.89 -18.02 10.96
CA ILE A 659 -31.77 -19.13 11.29
C ILE A 659 -31.06 -20.14 12.21
N SER A 660 -29.78 -20.47 11.90
CA SER A 660 -28.95 -21.37 12.71
C SER A 660 -28.69 -20.84 14.11
N GLU A 661 -28.37 -19.55 14.26
CA GLU A 661 -28.14 -18.90 15.55
C GLU A 661 -29.40 -18.91 16.44
N ARG A 662 -30.57 -18.67 15.85
CA ARG A 662 -31.85 -18.61 16.59
C ARG A 662 -32.45 -19.99 16.95
N GLY A 663 -31.98 -21.05 16.31
CA GLY A 663 -32.57 -22.39 16.45
C GLY A 663 -33.99 -22.46 15.87
N GLU A 664 -34.28 -21.69 14.80
CA GLU A 664 -35.59 -21.70 14.12
C GLU A 664 -35.76 -22.98 13.31
N GLN A 665 -37.03 -23.37 13.00
CA GLN A 665 -37.34 -24.60 12.26
C GLN A 665 -36.73 -24.58 10.85
N SER A 666 -36.12 -25.69 10.42
CA SER A 666 -35.54 -25.98 9.09
C SER A 666 -34.24 -25.18 8.71
N PRO A 667 -33.20 -25.11 9.55
CA PRO A 667 -31.91 -24.57 9.10
C PRO A 667 -31.31 -25.38 7.93
N ASN A 668 -31.66 -26.69 7.81
CA ASN A 668 -31.23 -27.54 6.70
C ASN A 668 -31.64 -27.00 5.34
N ASP A 669 -32.89 -26.54 5.18
CA ASP A 669 -33.40 -26.05 3.90
C ASP A 669 -32.68 -24.77 3.46
N ALA A 670 -32.36 -23.88 4.43
CA ALA A 670 -31.57 -22.67 4.17
C ALA A 670 -30.15 -23.02 3.72
N TRP A 671 -29.51 -24.00 4.39
CA TRP A 671 -28.16 -24.44 4.00
C TRP A 671 -28.12 -25.25 2.71
N VAL A 672 -29.20 -25.97 2.36
CA VAL A 672 -29.36 -26.61 1.03
C VAL A 672 -29.35 -25.54 -0.07
N GLN A 673 -30.11 -24.43 0.11
CA GLN A 673 -30.09 -23.33 -0.86
C GLN A 673 -28.70 -22.71 -1.03
N VAL A 674 -27.95 -22.51 0.05
CA VAL A 674 -26.57 -22.03 0.01
C VAL A 674 -25.68 -23.05 -0.71
N ARG A 675 -25.76 -24.33 -0.34
CA ARG A 675 -24.98 -25.41 -0.97
C ARG A 675 -25.17 -25.45 -2.48
N ASP A 676 -26.44 -25.43 -2.93
CA ASP A 676 -26.76 -25.55 -4.35
C ASP A 676 -26.26 -24.37 -5.18
N LYS A 677 -26.09 -23.19 -4.55
CA LYS A 677 -25.43 -22.04 -5.17
C LYS A 677 -23.91 -22.15 -5.18
N VAL A 678 -23.30 -22.64 -4.10
CA VAL A 678 -21.83 -22.71 -3.95
C VAL A 678 -21.26 -23.95 -4.63
N PHE A 679 -22.02 -25.06 -4.61
CA PHE A 679 -21.66 -26.32 -5.26
C PHE A 679 -22.77 -26.78 -6.23
N PRO A 680 -22.97 -26.06 -7.36
CA PRO A 680 -23.97 -26.46 -8.34
C PRO A 680 -23.58 -27.80 -8.98
N PRO A 681 -24.54 -28.54 -9.59
CA PRO A 681 -24.33 -29.89 -10.13
C PRO A 681 -23.14 -29.96 -11.11
N ALA A 682 -22.91 -28.95 -11.92
CA ALA A 682 -21.80 -28.89 -12.86
C ALA A 682 -20.43 -28.85 -12.16
N LEU A 683 -20.36 -28.18 -11.01
CA LEU A 683 -19.14 -28.15 -10.17
C LEU A 683 -18.96 -29.50 -9.47
N LEU A 684 -20.03 -30.01 -8.85
CA LEU A 684 -20.01 -31.31 -8.14
C LEU A 684 -19.61 -32.47 -9.02
N SER A 685 -20.07 -32.50 -10.28
CA SER A 685 -19.72 -33.59 -11.23
C SER A 685 -18.21 -33.76 -11.44
N GLN A 686 -17.44 -32.69 -11.26
CA GLN A 686 -15.98 -32.68 -11.38
C GLN A 686 -15.25 -32.94 -10.05
N LEU A 687 -15.97 -32.90 -8.94
CA LEU A 687 -15.44 -33.12 -7.59
C LEU A 687 -15.78 -34.53 -7.04
N LYS A 688 -16.75 -35.24 -7.63
CA LYS A 688 -17.33 -36.49 -7.11
C LYS A 688 -16.30 -37.62 -6.89
N ASP A 689 -15.23 -37.65 -7.69
CA ASP A 689 -14.16 -38.68 -7.63
C ASP A 689 -12.99 -38.23 -6.74
N ARG A 690 -13.14 -37.15 -5.96
CA ARG A 690 -12.12 -36.58 -5.08
C ARG A 690 -12.55 -36.70 -3.61
N ASN A 691 -11.73 -37.39 -2.83
CA ASN A 691 -12.05 -37.69 -1.43
C ASN A 691 -11.51 -36.59 -0.47
N GLN A 692 -10.60 -35.71 -0.93
CA GLN A 692 -10.03 -34.64 -0.15
C GLN A 692 -10.22 -33.29 -0.83
N TRP A 693 -10.96 -32.37 -0.17
CA TRP A 693 -11.21 -31.03 -0.69
C TRP A 693 -10.52 -29.98 0.17
N PHE A 694 -9.64 -29.23 -0.45
CA PHE A 694 -8.99 -28.07 0.14
C PHE A 694 -9.78 -26.83 -0.31
N LEU A 695 -10.47 -26.18 0.62
CA LEU A 695 -11.37 -25.07 0.32
C LEU A 695 -10.76 -23.76 0.81
N SER A 696 -10.64 -22.78 -0.08
CA SER A 696 -10.20 -21.42 0.21
C SER A 696 -11.32 -20.46 -0.15
N PRO A 697 -12.22 -20.14 0.81
CA PRO A 697 -13.34 -19.22 0.59
C PRO A 697 -12.89 -17.76 0.53
N ASP A 698 -13.73 -16.91 -0.09
CA ASP A 698 -13.58 -15.47 -0.14
C ASP A 698 -14.91 -14.78 0.19
N GLY A 699 -14.83 -13.54 0.69
CA GLY A 699 -16.01 -12.75 1.02
C GLY A 699 -16.93 -13.45 2.04
N GLU A 700 -18.23 -13.34 1.85
CA GLU A 700 -19.24 -13.96 2.72
C GLU A 700 -19.18 -15.50 2.72
N LEU A 701 -18.56 -16.14 1.68
CA LEU A 701 -18.39 -17.59 1.68
C LEU A 701 -17.51 -18.08 2.85
N SER A 702 -16.65 -17.24 3.39
CA SER A 702 -15.81 -17.57 4.56
C SER A 702 -16.62 -17.83 5.84
N ARG A 703 -17.90 -17.43 5.86
CA ARG A 703 -18.83 -17.63 6.99
C ARG A 703 -19.68 -18.92 6.86
N ILE A 704 -19.45 -19.72 5.84
CA ILE A 704 -20.17 -20.99 5.64
C ILE A 704 -19.58 -22.07 6.52
N PRO A 705 -20.38 -22.78 7.34
CA PRO A 705 -19.95 -23.97 8.07
C PRO A 705 -19.83 -25.18 7.11
N PHE A 706 -18.80 -25.20 6.25
CA PHE A 706 -18.67 -26.20 5.19
C PHE A 706 -18.77 -27.64 5.69
N ALA A 707 -18.29 -27.93 6.88
CA ALA A 707 -18.37 -29.26 7.48
C ALA A 707 -19.83 -29.68 7.75
N ALA A 708 -20.68 -28.69 8.08
CA ALA A 708 -22.09 -28.88 8.42
C ALA A 708 -23.06 -28.57 7.26
N LEU A 709 -22.56 -28.40 6.03
CA LEU A 709 -23.44 -28.30 4.86
C LEU A 709 -24.10 -29.67 4.56
N PRO A 710 -25.41 -29.70 4.22
CA PRO A 710 -26.05 -30.93 3.77
C PRO A 710 -25.36 -31.49 2.52
N ALA A 711 -24.97 -32.75 2.55
CA ALA A 711 -24.30 -33.40 1.43
C ALA A 711 -25.26 -33.56 0.24
N PRO A 712 -24.81 -33.29 -1.01
CA PRO A 712 -25.60 -33.60 -2.20
C PRO A 712 -25.68 -35.12 -2.44
N GLU A 713 -26.83 -35.60 -2.95
CA GLU A 713 -27.04 -37.02 -3.27
C GLU A 713 -26.04 -37.59 -4.27
N SER A 714 -25.50 -36.73 -5.16
CA SER A 714 -24.51 -37.09 -6.17
C SER A 714 -23.12 -37.55 -5.60
N LEU A 715 -22.87 -37.32 -4.32
CA LEU A 715 -21.65 -37.75 -3.62
C LEU A 715 -21.79 -39.14 -2.94
N GLY A 716 -22.82 -39.90 -3.28
CA GLY A 716 -23.04 -41.31 -2.90
C GLY A 716 -24.37 -41.58 -2.26
N PRO A 717 -24.89 -42.79 -2.39
CA PRO A 717 -26.14 -43.21 -1.78
C PRO A 717 -26.00 -43.31 -0.26
N GLY A 718 -27.00 -42.89 0.49
CA GLY A 718 -27.08 -43.00 1.94
C GLY A 718 -28.54 -43.06 2.39
N GLN A 719 -28.84 -43.77 3.50
CA GLN A 719 -30.15 -43.73 4.16
C GLN A 719 -30.13 -42.56 5.16
N GLY A 720 -30.87 -41.49 4.85
CA GLY A 720 -31.03 -40.30 5.71
C GLY A 720 -30.13 -39.10 5.34
N PRO A 721 -30.31 -37.96 6.03
CA PRO A 721 -29.56 -36.76 5.78
C PRO A 721 -28.08 -36.96 6.14
N ARG A 722 -27.18 -36.61 5.21
CA ARG A 722 -25.72 -36.66 5.35
C ARG A 722 -25.12 -35.27 5.23
N TRP A 723 -23.94 -35.07 5.78
CA TRP A 723 -23.24 -33.80 5.80
C TRP A 723 -21.98 -33.85 4.94
N LEU A 724 -21.56 -32.74 4.41
CA LEU A 724 -20.45 -32.71 3.47
C LEU A 724 -19.17 -33.32 4.07
N ALA A 725 -18.87 -33.02 5.34
CA ALA A 725 -17.68 -33.57 6.00
C ALA A 725 -17.75 -35.09 6.31
N GLU A 726 -18.92 -35.71 6.18
CA GLU A 726 -19.11 -37.20 6.31
C GLU A 726 -18.77 -37.90 5.00
N VAL A 727 -18.87 -37.22 3.87
CA VAL A 727 -18.69 -37.79 2.54
C VAL A 727 -17.36 -37.44 1.90
N VAL A 728 -16.75 -36.34 2.31
CA VAL A 728 -15.42 -35.90 1.83
C VAL A 728 -14.57 -35.37 2.99
N ARG A 729 -13.27 -35.53 2.92
CA ARG A 729 -12.33 -34.93 3.88
C ARG A 729 -12.12 -33.46 3.53
N LEU A 730 -12.65 -32.58 4.35
CA LEU A 730 -12.54 -31.13 4.15
C LEU A 730 -11.34 -30.57 4.90
N ARG A 731 -10.64 -29.65 4.23
CA ARG A 731 -9.63 -28.78 4.86
C ARG A 731 -9.83 -27.34 4.42
N LEU A 732 -10.17 -26.47 5.37
CA LEU A 732 -10.25 -25.04 5.12
C LEU A 732 -8.87 -24.43 5.26
N ILE A 733 -8.49 -23.59 4.29
CA ILE A 733 -7.22 -22.89 4.19
C ILE A 733 -7.45 -21.45 3.75
N THR A 734 -6.49 -20.55 3.98
CA THR A 734 -6.60 -19.17 3.51
C THR A 734 -6.38 -19.09 1.99
N SER A 735 -5.39 -19.81 1.50
CA SER A 735 -5.05 -19.94 0.07
C SER A 735 -4.28 -21.23 -0.16
N GLY A 736 -4.23 -21.71 -1.40
CA GLY A 736 -3.41 -22.86 -1.80
C GLY A 736 -1.93 -22.73 -1.45
N ARG A 737 -1.42 -21.52 -1.22
CA ARG A 737 -0.07 -21.27 -0.68
C ARG A 737 0.17 -21.96 0.66
N ASP A 738 -0.87 -22.11 1.49
CA ASP A 738 -0.77 -22.74 2.81
C ASP A 738 -0.43 -24.24 2.75
N LEU A 739 -0.57 -24.85 1.56
CA LEU A 739 -0.21 -26.24 1.32
C LEU A 739 1.30 -26.42 1.07
N LEU A 740 2.00 -25.37 0.67
CA LEU A 740 3.43 -25.43 0.40
C LEU A 740 4.23 -25.57 1.69
N PRO A 741 5.37 -26.32 1.65
CA PRO A 741 6.25 -26.44 2.79
C PRO A 741 6.75 -25.07 3.23
N LYS A 742 6.45 -24.68 4.47
CA LYS A 742 7.02 -23.46 5.06
C LYS A 742 8.46 -23.75 5.50
N PRO A 743 9.40 -22.79 5.34
CA PRO A 743 10.75 -22.94 5.90
C PRO A 743 10.65 -23.31 7.37
N ARG A 744 11.25 -24.45 7.76
CA ARG A 744 11.34 -24.82 9.18
C ARG A 744 12.28 -23.83 9.86
N THR A 745 11.73 -22.78 10.43
CA THR A 745 12.42 -22.10 11.53
C THR A 745 12.66 -23.13 12.61
N THR A 746 13.87 -23.13 13.18
CA THR A 746 14.36 -24.01 14.27
C THR A 746 13.20 -24.59 15.08
N GLN A 747 13.17 -25.92 15.26
CA GLN A 747 12.10 -26.62 15.98
C GLN A 747 11.90 -25.94 17.34
N VAL A 748 10.93 -25.02 17.41
CA VAL A 748 10.45 -24.53 18.70
C VAL A 748 9.74 -25.72 19.34
N GLN A 749 10.31 -26.27 20.42
CA GLN A 749 9.61 -27.30 21.20
C GLN A 749 8.31 -26.68 21.71
N ALA A 750 7.21 -27.32 21.40
CA ALA A 750 5.90 -26.90 21.90
C ALA A 750 5.89 -26.95 23.42
N GLY A 751 5.44 -25.88 24.06
CA GLY A 751 5.28 -25.80 25.50
C GLY A 751 4.13 -26.68 26.00
N GLN A 752 3.94 -26.73 27.34
CA GLN A 752 2.80 -27.41 27.95
C GLN A 752 1.48 -26.79 27.46
N ALA A 753 0.43 -27.59 27.32
CA ALA A 753 -0.91 -27.07 27.00
C ALA A 753 -1.41 -26.08 28.07
N LEU A 754 -2.15 -25.07 27.62
CA LEU A 754 -2.75 -24.04 28.45
C LEU A 754 -4.26 -23.99 28.26
N VAL A 755 -4.99 -23.98 29.35
CA VAL A 755 -6.45 -23.80 29.38
C VAL A 755 -6.78 -22.54 30.19
N ILE A 756 -7.61 -21.67 29.61
CA ILE A 756 -8.18 -20.49 30.27
C ILE A 756 -9.68 -20.66 30.31
N ALA A 757 -10.29 -20.58 31.50
CA ALA A 757 -11.72 -20.80 31.67
C ALA A 757 -12.27 -20.02 32.85
N ASP A 758 -13.59 -19.82 32.89
CA ASP A 758 -14.31 -19.16 33.98
C ASP A 758 -13.65 -17.83 34.43
N PRO A 759 -13.42 -16.85 33.53
CA PRO A 759 -12.88 -15.56 33.93
C PRO A 759 -13.81 -14.81 34.90
N GLU A 760 -13.26 -14.09 35.85
CA GLU A 760 -14.02 -13.22 36.74
C GLU A 760 -14.25 -11.86 36.07
N PHE A 761 -15.35 -11.68 35.37
CA PHE A 761 -15.63 -10.45 34.63
C PHE A 761 -15.84 -9.21 35.52
N GLY A 762 -16.19 -9.36 36.80
CA GLY A 762 -16.45 -8.28 37.76
C GLY A 762 -17.92 -8.24 38.24
N ALA A 763 -18.39 -7.08 38.74
CA ALA A 763 -19.68 -6.97 39.44
C ALA A 763 -20.89 -7.52 38.67
N PRO A 764 -21.85 -8.20 39.31
CA PRO A 764 -23.08 -8.70 38.74
C PRO A 764 -23.93 -7.58 38.11
N GLY A 765 -24.63 -7.87 36.99
CA GLY A 765 -25.54 -6.90 36.33
C GLY A 765 -24.92 -6.05 35.22
N THR A 766 -23.72 -6.38 34.79
CA THR A 766 -22.95 -5.76 33.71
C THR A 766 -22.99 -6.61 32.43
N PRO A 767 -22.56 -6.13 31.24
CA PRO A 767 -22.85 -6.80 29.95
C PRO A 767 -22.34 -8.24 29.86
N TRP A 768 -21.30 -8.61 30.61
CA TRP A 768 -20.74 -9.95 30.58
C TRP A 768 -21.16 -10.76 31.82
N ALA A 769 -22.05 -11.74 31.60
CA ALA A 769 -22.52 -12.64 32.64
C ALA A 769 -21.49 -13.76 32.87
N SER A 770 -21.46 -14.33 34.07
CA SER A 770 -20.68 -15.55 34.36
C SER A 770 -21.20 -16.73 33.52
N LEU A 771 -20.28 -17.47 32.91
CA LEU A 771 -20.52 -18.68 32.14
C LEU A 771 -20.34 -19.91 33.05
N ARG A 772 -21.43 -20.49 33.54
CA ARG A 772 -21.39 -21.54 34.58
C ARG A 772 -20.72 -22.83 34.14
N ALA A 773 -20.86 -23.20 32.84
CA ALA A 773 -20.30 -24.44 32.30
C ALA A 773 -18.82 -24.36 31.97
N THR A 774 -18.25 -23.16 31.74
CA THR A 774 -16.86 -23.00 31.32
C THR A 774 -15.85 -23.42 32.42
N LYS A 775 -16.22 -23.33 33.67
CA LYS A 775 -15.41 -23.85 34.79
C LYS A 775 -15.18 -25.36 34.70
N ASN A 776 -16.27 -26.10 34.55
CA ASN A 776 -16.22 -27.56 34.38
C ASN A 776 -15.50 -27.95 33.09
N GLU A 777 -15.80 -27.26 31.99
CA GLU A 777 -15.12 -27.42 30.70
C GLU A 777 -13.60 -27.27 30.88
N GLY A 778 -13.14 -26.18 31.48
CA GLY A 778 -11.72 -25.91 31.68
C GLY A 778 -11.04 -26.93 32.57
N GLN A 779 -11.67 -27.37 33.68
CA GLN A 779 -11.14 -28.37 34.58
C GLN A 779 -10.95 -29.75 33.93
N GLU A 780 -11.98 -30.21 33.21
CA GLU A 780 -11.94 -31.51 32.53
C GLU A 780 -10.93 -31.50 31.36
N ILE A 781 -10.89 -30.46 30.56
CA ILE A 781 -9.92 -30.34 29.48
C ILE A 781 -8.49 -30.22 30.00
N ALA A 782 -8.27 -29.45 31.05
CA ALA A 782 -6.95 -29.33 31.67
C ALA A 782 -6.47 -30.67 32.22
N ALA A 783 -7.36 -31.44 32.85
CA ALA A 783 -7.06 -32.79 33.32
C ALA A 783 -6.73 -33.73 32.15
N GLN A 784 -7.50 -33.71 31.09
CA GLN A 784 -7.28 -34.56 29.91
C GLN A 784 -5.94 -34.26 29.24
N LEU A 785 -5.56 -33.00 29.11
CA LEU A 785 -4.33 -32.53 28.45
C LEU A 785 -3.13 -32.44 29.35
N LYS A 786 -3.30 -32.64 30.68
CA LYS A 786 -2.29 -32.30 31.71
C LYS A 786 -1.82 -30.86 31.56
N ALA A 787 -2.75 -29.96 31.28
CA ALA A 787 -2.49 -28.55 30.96
C ALA A 787 -2.40 -27.68 32.20
N THR A 788 -1.74 -26.53 32.10
CA THR A 788 -1.87 -25.44 33.06
C THR A 788 -3.30 -24.85 32.91
N LEU A 789 -3.99 -24.67 34.04
CA LEU A 789 -5.33 -24.09 34.08
C LEU A 789 -5.29 -22.71 34.74
N LEU A 790 -5.78 -21.67 34.07
CA LEU A 790 -5.99 -20.33 34.61
C LEU A 790 -7.49 -20.05 34.71
N THR A 791 -7.97 -19.67 35.89
CA THR A 791 -9.40 -19.38 36.15
C THR A 791 -9.57 -18.14 36.99
N GLY A 792 -10.79 -17.63 37.10
CA GLY A 792 -11.13 -16.48 37.96
C GLY A 792 -10.26 -15.26 37.59
N SER A 793 -9.70 -14.64 38.62
CA SER A 793 -8.83 -13.45 38.47
C SER A 793 -7.50 -13.72 37.75
N GLN A 794 -7.12 -14.97 37.53
CA GLN A 794 -5.89 -15.33 36.78
C GLN A 794 -6.11 -15.37 35.26
N ALA A 795 -7.36 -15.45 34.80
CA ALA A 795 -7.74 -15.55 33.40
C ALA A 795 -7.72 -14.17 32.72
N THR A 796 -6.55 -13.55 32.63
CA THR A 796 -6.36 -12.15 32.14
C THR A 796 -5.69 -12.05 30.77
N ALA A 797 -5.84 -10.90 30.09
CA ALA A 797 -5.15 -10.63 28.81
C ALA A 797 -3.62 -10.61 28.99
N PRO A 798 -3.04 -10.00 30.03
CA PRO A 798 -1.62 -10.11 30.29
C PRO A 798 -1.10 -11.55 30.54
N ALA A 799 -1.91 -12.43 31.08
CA ALA A 799 -1.54 -13.83 31.21
C ALA A 799 -1.39 -14.50 29.83
N LEU A 800 -2.32 -14.24 28.90
CA LEU A 800 -2.23 -14.69 27.51
C LEU A 800 -1.04 -14.08 26.77
N GLN A 801 -0.73 -12.82 26.97
CA GLN A 801 0.39 -12.14 26.29
C GLN A 801 1.77 -12.68 26.73
N ARG A 802 1.87 -13.33 27.90
CA ARG A 802 3.13 -13.91 28.42
C ARG A 802 3.38 -15.34 27.97
N ILE A 803 2.43 -16.01 27.32
CA ILE A 803 2.59 -17.40 26.90
C ILE A 803 3.65 -17.55 25.79
N LYS A 804 4.29 -18.72 25.75
CA LYS A 804 5.29 -19.04 24.74
C LYS A 804 4.96 -20.41 24.15
N GLY A 805 4.37 -20.42 22.97
CA GLY A 805 4.11 -21.60 22.16
C GLY A 805 3.47 -22.76 22.89
N PRO A 806 2.33 -22.60 23.60
CA PRO A 806 1.69 -23.75 24.23
C PRO A 806 1.29 -24.73 23.13
N ARG A 807 1.45 -26.02 23.35
CA ARG A 807 1.09 -27.03 22.34
C ARG A 807 -0.38 -26.95 21.94
N VAL A 808 -1.26 -26.77 22.91
CA VAL A 808 -2.68 -26.49 22.77
C VAL A 808 -3.01 -25.28 23.61
N LEU A 809 -3.71 -24.32 23.03
CA LEU A 809 -4.33 -23.20 23.72
C LEU A 809 -5.84 -23.37 23.65
N HIS A 810 -6.50 -23.52 24.80
CA HIS A 810 -7.95 -23.55 24.89
C HIS A 810 -8.44 -22.40 25.75
N VAL A 811 -9.36 -21.57 25.20
CA VAL A 811 -9.95 -20.43 25.91
C VAL A 811 -11.47 -20.57 25.89
N ALA A 812 -12.07 -20.74 27.06
CA ALA A 812 -13.51 -20.80 27.28
C ALA A 812 -13.99 -19.50 27.95
N SER A 813 -14.61 -18.59 27.17
CA SER A 813 -15.02 -17.28 27.62
C SER A 813 -16.09 -16.68 26.70
N HIS A 814 -16.36 -15.36 26.84
CA HIS A 814 -17.13 -14.60 25.84
C HIS A 814 -16.23 -14.13 24.68
N GLY A 815 -16.81 -14.11 23.48
CA GLY A 815 -16.25 -13.41 22.33
C GLY A 815 -17.08 -12.16 22.01
N PHE A 816 -16.49 -11.23 21.26
CA PHE A 816 -17.21 -10.06 20.74
C PHE A 816 -16.78 -9.74 19.32
N PHE A 817 -17.75 -9.27 18.55
CA PHE A 817 -17.57 -8.66 17.23
C PHE A 817 -18.47 -7.43 17.11
N SER A 818 -17.91 -6.31 16.63
CA SER A 818 -18.64 -5.07 16.36
C SER A 818 -18.48 -4.71 14.89
N ASP A 819 -19.59 -4.66 14.15
CA ASP A 819 -19.56 -4.18 12.77
C ASP A 819 -19.06 -2.72 12.74
N PRO A 820 -18.09 -2.40 11.89
CA PRO A 820 -17.67 -1.03 11.71
C PRO A 820 -18.87 -0.22 11.20
N GLN A 821 -19.32 0.79 11.99
CA GLN A 821 -20.35 1.71 11.55
C GLN A 821 -19.82 2.48 10.34
N PRO A 822 -20.58 2.58 9.23
CA PRO A 822 -20.23 3.50 8.15
C PRO A 822 -20.18 4.91 8.74
N SER A 823 -19.04 5.59 8.63
CA SER A 823 -18.95 7.01 8.99
C SER A 823 -20.10 7.76 8.33
N PRO A 824 -20.78 8.69 9.02
CA PRO A 824 -21.78 9.53 8.41
C PRO A 824 -21.08 10.44 7.40
N VAL A 825 -20.91 9.94 6.21
CA VAL A 825 -20.49 10.73 5.05
C VAL A 825 -21.72 11.53 4.65
N ASN A 826 -21.62 12.85 4.70
CA ASN A 826 -22.59 13.78 4.14
C ASN A 826 -23.09 13.23 2.80
N GLN A 827 -24.39 12.91 2.74
CA GLN A 827 -25.07 12.52 1.51
C GLN A 827 -25.32 13.76 0.64
N GLY A 828 -24.22 14.37 0.16
CA GLY A 828 -24.30 15.22 -1.00
C GLY A 828 -24.38 14.36 -2.27
N PRO A 829 -24.90 14.87 -3.39
CA PRO A 829 -25.01 14.10 -4.61
C PRO A 829 -23.63 13.58 -4.99
N ARG A 830 -23.46 12.25 -5.01
CA ARG A 830 -22.21 11.57 -5.37
C ARG A 830 -21.84 11.99 -6.78
N SER A 831 -20.82 12.82 -6.90
CA SER A 831 -20.22 13.08 -8.20
C SER A 831 -19.67 11.76 -8.76
N ARG A 832 -19.78 11.55 -10.06
CA ARG A 832 -19.36 10.31 -10.75
C ARG A 832 -17.87 9.98 -10.58
N SER A 833 -17.07 10.90 -10.04
CA SER A 833 -15.66 10.72 -9.70
C SER A 833 -15.42 10.02 -8.36
N ALA A 834 -16.40 9.94 -7.47
CA ALA A 834 -16.28 9.27 -6.17
C ALA A 834 -16.14 7.73 -6.25
N ALA A 835 -16.19 7.14 -7.46
CA ALA A 835 -15.94 5.72 -7.67
C ALA A 835 -14.44 5.34 -7.62
N PHE A 836 -13.55 6.32 -7.45
CA PHE A 836 -12.09 6.14 -7.41
C PHE A 836 -11.41 6.69 -6.16
N SER A 837 -12.14 7.28 -5.24
CA SER A 837 -11.65 7.34 -3.88
C SER A 837 -11.60 5.88 -3.39
N GLY A 838 -10.43 5.39 -3.01
CA GLY A 838 -10.29 4.17 -2.23
C GLY A 838 -11.32 4.19 -1.10
N PRO A 839 -11.70 3.05 -0.53
CA PRO A 839 -12.73 3.01 0.48
C PRO A 839 -12.45 4.13 1.47
N PRO A 840 -13.47 4.90 1.90
CA PRO A 840 -13.26 6.00 2.85
C PRO A 840 -12.45 5.40 3.99
N ALA A 841 -11.32 6.02 4.33
CA ALA A 841 -10.43 5.53 5.35
C ALA A 841 -11.30 5.11 6.52
N SER A 842 -11.43 3.79 6.72
CA SER A 842 -12.24 3.26 7.80
C SER A 842 -11.67 3.85 9.07
N THR A 843 -12.45 4.59 9.82
CA THR A 843 -12.02 5.33 11.00
C THR A 843 -11.60 4.41 12.14
N GLY A 844 -11.47 3.07 11.89
CA GLY A 844 -11.04 2.08 12.86
C GLY A 844 -10.27 0.92 12.22
N ASP A 845 -9.26 0.42 12.92
CA ASP A 845 -8.57 -0.83 12.58
C ASP A 845 -9.55 -2.01 12.76
N PRO A 846 -9.86 -2.80 11.70
CA PRO A 846 -10.80 -3.94 11.81
C PRO A 846 -10.41 -4.96 12.89
N LEU A 847 -9.14 -5.10 13.20
CA LEU A 847 -8.63 -6.01 14.24
C LEU A 847 -8.95 -5.55 15.67
N LEU A 848 -9.37 -4.30 15.85
CA LEU A 848 -9.86 -3.80 17.15
C LEU A 848 -11.35 -4.10 17.37
N ASN A 849 -12.09 -4.54 16.35
CA ASN A 849 -13.53 -4.77 16.38
C ASN A 849 -13.92 -6.19 16.83
N SER A 850 -12.95 -7.08 17.02
CA SER A 850 -13.19 -8.45 17.48
C SER A 850 -12.19 -8.84 18.55
N GLY A 851 -12.57 -9.74 19.42
CA GLY A 851 -11.70 -10.17 20.52
C GLY A 851 -12.37 -11.15 21.48
N ILE A 852 -11.63 -11.45 22.57
CA ILE A 852 -12.06 -12.31 23.67
C ILE A 852 -12.21 -11.46 24.93
N VAL A 853 -13.22 -11.79 25.74
CA VAL A 853 -13.49 -11.13 27.00
C VAL A 853 -12.86 -11.94 28.13
N LEU A 854 -12.11 -11.28 29.00
CA LEU A 854 -11.33 -11.89 30.05
C LEU A 854 -11.63 -11.25 31.42
N SER A 855 -10.90 -11.66 32.45
CA SER A 855 -11.11 -11.18 33.80
C SER A 855 -10.98 -9.66 33.90
N GLY A 856 -11.90 -9.03 34.61
CA GLY A 856 -11.92 -7.56 34.80
C GLY A 856 -12.72 -6.76 33.78
N ALA A 857 -13.21 -7.36 32.69
CA ALA A 857 -13.86 -6.66 31.58
C ALA A 857 -15.08 -5.79 31.99
N ASN A 858 -15.81 -6.19 33.03
CA ASN A 858 -16.95 -5.42 33.54
C ASN A 858 -16.56 -4.16 34.34
N ARG A 859 -15.28 -4.03 34.73
CA ARG A 859 -14.75 -2.82 35.38
C ARG A 859 -14.48 -1.73 34.34
N HIS A 860 -14.22 -2.14 33.10
CA HIS A 860 -13.84 -1.28 31.98
C HIS A 860 -14.87 -1.45 30.87
N ARG A 861 -15.97 -0.68 30.90
CA ARG A 861 -17.07 -0.82 29.94
C ARG A 861 -16.63 -0.43 28.52
N ARG A 862 -16.60 -1.38 27.60
CA ARG A 862 -16.75 -1.07 26.18
C ARG A 862 -18.21 -0.77 25.87
N PRO A 863 -18.57 0.29 25.11
CA PRO A 863 -19.93 0.55 24.74
C PRO A 863 -20.46 -0.57 23.83
N VAL A 864 -21.38 -1.37 24.33
CA VAL A 864 -22.28 -2.19 23.50
C VAL A 864 -23.25 -1.22 22.85
N GLN A 865 -23.60 -1.40 21.59
CA GLN A 865 -24.49 -0.53 20.81
C GLN A 865 -25.68 -0.02 21.63
N GLY A 866 -25.79 1.32 21.78
CA GLY A 866 -26.96 2.00 22.39
C GLY A 866 -26.74 2.74 23.71
N ALA A 867 -25.55 2.74 24.31
CA ALA A 867 -25.31 3.46 25.57
C ALA A 867 -24.90 4.93 25.33
N SER A 868 -25.54 5.83 26.08
CA SER A 868 -25.31 7.28 26.02
C SER A 868 -23.91 7.69 26.54
N ALA A 869 -23.37 8.79 26.01
CA ALA A 869 -22.04 9.34 26.29
C ALA A 869 -21.72 9.66 27.77
N GLN A 870 -22.71 9.61 28.69
CA GLN A 870 -22.52 9.91 30.11
C GLN A 870 -22.03 8.74 30.98
N ALA A 871 -21.94 7.51 30.43
CA ALA A 871 -21.40 6.32 31.15
C ALA A 871 -19.87 6.17 31.07
N LEU A 872 -19.16 7.12 30.49
CA LEU A 872 -17.75 7.01 30.03
C LEU A 872 -16.72 7.63 31.00
N ALA A 873 -17.05 7.95 32.24
CA ALA A 873 -16.22 8.82 33.10
C ALA A 873 -15.23 8.12 34.05
N ALA A 874 -14.82 6.87 33.85
CA ALA A 874 -13.76 6.26 34.64
C ALA A 874 -12.71 5.64 33.70
N SER A 875 -11.68 6.41 33.36
CA SER A 875 -10.53 5.91 32.61
C SER A 875 -9.62 5.02 33.50
N PRO A 876 -9.13 3.85 32.97
CA PRO A 876 -8.07 3.11 33.63
C PRO A 876 -6.79 3.95 33.74
N ARG A 877 -6.03 3.75 34.83
CA ARG A 877 -4.67 4.30 34.93
C ARG A 877 -3.73 3.54 34.01
N ASP A 878 -2.69 4.21 33.50
CA ASP A 878 -1.65 3.61 32.65
C ASP A 878 -1.16 2.28 33.24
N GLY A 879 -1.35 1.18 32.49
CA GLY A 879 -0.88 -0.17 32.87
C GLY A 879 -1.95 -1.14 33.38
N ASP A 880 -3.20 -0.74 33.55
CA ASP A 880 -4.28 -1.62 33.99
C ASP A 880 -4.82 -2.50 32.86
N ASP A 881 -5.02 -3.81 33.10
CA ASP A 881 -5.69 -4.77 32.26
C ASP A 881 -7.18 -4.39 32.09
N ASP A 882 -7.61 -4.12 30.85
CA ASP A 882 -8.99 -3.76 30.55
C ASP A 882 -9.95 -4.96 30.46
N GLY A 883 -9.41 -6.18 30.63
CA GLY A 883 -10.16 -7.43 30.57
C GLY A 883 -10.55 -7.86 29.15
N TYR A 884 -9.96 -7.28 28.10
CA TYR A 884 -10.19 -7.64 26.70
C TYR A 884 -8.89 -8.07 26.04
N LEU A 885 -8.96 -9.05 25.12
CA LEU A 885 -7.90 -9.37 24.18
C LEU A 885 -8.45 -9.18 22.77
N THR A 886 -8.14 -8.06 22.15
CA THR A 886 -8.55 -7.76 20.77
C THR A 886 -7.81 -8.66 19.77
N ALA A 887 -8.35 -8.82 18.56
CA ALA A 887 -7.64 -9.54 17.50
C ALA A 887 -6.28 -8.86 17.18
N LYS A 888 -6.17 -7.55 17.35
CA LYS A 888 -4.90 -6.81 17.22
C LYS A 888 -3.85 -7.27 18.22
N GLU A 889 -4.23 -7.45 19.47
CA GLU A 889 -3.36 -7.96 20.52
C GLU A 889 -3.09 -9.46 20.35
N ALA A 890 -4.11 -10.23 19.96
CA ALA A 890 -3.99 -11.66 19.67
C ALA A 890 -2.99 -11.95 18.54
N SER A 891 -2.85 -11.06 17.52
CA SER A 891 -1.86 -11.21 16.46
C SER A 891 -0.41 -11.16 16.95
N ARG A 892 -0.19 -10.64 18.14
CA ARG A 892 1.14 -10.49 18.79
C ARG A 892 1.47 -11.58 19.79
N LEU A 893 0.54 -12.50 20.06
CA LEU A 893 0.81 -13.66 20.90
C LEU A 893 1.95 -14.50 20.31
N GLN A 894 2.70 -15.18 21.15
CA GLN A 894 3.78 -16.08 20.75
C GLN A 894 3.23 -17.51 20.66
N LEU A 895 2.64 -17.86 19.50
CA LEU A 895 2.01 -19.16 19.26
C LEU A 895 2.83 -20.08 18.33
N GLU A 896 4.10 -19.76 18.08
CA GLU A 896 4.99 -20.68 17.33
C GLU A 896 5.13 -22.01 18.08
N GLY A 897 4.86 -23.12 17.37
CA GLY A 897 4.79 -24.45 17.95
C GLY A 897 3.42 -24.84 18.49
N THR A 898 2.45 -23.90 18.52
CA THR A 898 1.06 -24.22 18.91
C THR A 898 0.36 -24.97 17.77
N GLU A 899 0.00 -26.20 18.07
CA GLU A 899 -0.65 -27.11 17.11
C GLU A 899 -2.15 -26.82 16.96
N LEU A 900 -2.81 -26.38 18.04
CA LEU A 900 -4.25 -26.14 18.06
C LEU A 900 -4.59 -25.00 19.01
N VAL A 901 -5.35 -24.01 18.50
CA VAL A 901 -6.04 -23.01 19.30
C VAL A 901 -7.53 -23.26 19.21
N VAL A 902 -8.19 -23.38 20.35
CA VAL A 902 -9.65 -23.49 20.47
C VAL A 902 -10.17 -22.29 21.22
N LEU A 903 -11.08 -21.54 20.61
CA LEU A 903 -11.82 -20.49 21.28
C LEU A 903 -13.27 -20.95 21.45
N SER A 904 -13.54 -21.46 22.64
CA SER A 904 -14.87 -21.84 23.09
C SER A 904 -15.62 -20.59 23.55
N ALA A 905 -15.98 -19.72 22.58
CA ALA A 905 -16.57 -18.41 22.80
C ALA A 905 -17.45 -18.02 21.62
N CYS A 906 -18.38 -17.10 21.82
CA CYS A 906 -19.35 -16.66 20.79
C CYS A 906 -18.66 -15.84 19.69
N ASP A 907 -19.10 -16.00 18.41
CA ASP A 907 -18.72 -15.13 17.27
C ASP A 907 -17.22 -14.98 16.99
N THR A 908 -16.39 -15.96 17.40
CA THR A 908 -14.93 -15.86 17.30
C THR A 908 -14.40 -16.04 15.88
N ALA A 909 -15.13 -16.71 15.00
CA ALA A 909 -14.78 -16.85 13.58
C ALA A 909 -15.32 -15.68 12.72
N THR A 910 -16.03 -14.73 13.30
CA THR A 910 -16.55 -13.55 12.60
C THR A 910 -15.52 -12.42 12.55
N GLY A 911 -15.65 -11.58 11.54
CA GLY A 911 -14.77 -10.44 11.31
C GLY A 911 -15.20 -9.64 10.10
N VAL A 912 -14.47 -8.57 9.78
CA VAL A 912 -14.68 -7.77 8.58
C VAL A 912 -14.17 -8.56 7.37
N SER A 913 -15.08 -8.94 6.46
CA SER A 913 -14.71 -9.63 5.23
C SER A 913 -14.17 -8.64 4.20
N GLN A 914 -12.96 -8.89 3.71
CA GLN A 914 -12.34 -8.12 2.64
C GLN A 914 -11.96 -9.05 1.50
N SER A 915 -12.40 -8.72 0.27
CA SER A 915 -12.07 -9.52 -0.92
C SER A 915 -10.56 -9.55 -1.14
N GLY A 916 -10.02 -10.75 -1.39
CA GLY A 916 -8.59 -10.96 -1.60
C GLY A 916 -7.72 -11.01 -0.33
N GLU A 917 -8.24 -10.69 0.86
CA GLU A 917 -7.52 -10.76 2.14
C GLU A 917 -8.21 -11.67 3.17
N GLY A 918 -9.45 -12.12 2.90
CA GLY A 918 -10.21 -12.99 3.80
C GLY A 918 -10.90 -12.22 4.93
N VAL A 919 -11.06 -12.87 6.08
CA VAL A 919 -11.75 -12.30 7.25
C VAL A 919 -10.75 -11.68 8.22
N TYR A 920 -10.88 -10.37 8.46
CA TYR A 920 -10.14 -9.66 9.49
C TYR A 920 -10.79 -9.88 10.85
N GLY A 921 -10.23 -10.75 11.66
CA GLY A 921 -10.72 -11.10 12.98
C GLY A 921 -9.74 -12.00 13.73
N LEU A 922 -10.23 -12.66 14.77
CA LEU A 922 -9.41 -13.54 15.63
C LEU A 922 -8.74 -14.69 14.86
N GLN A 923 -9.39 -15.27 13.86
CA GLN A 923 -8.81 -16.35 13.06
C GLN A 923 -7.50 -15.92 12.40
N ARG A 924 -7.52 -14.78 11.68
CA ARG A 924 -6.32 -14.22 11.05
C ARG A 924 -5.27 -13.88 12.09
N ALA A 925 -5.67 -13.23 13.18
CA ALA A 925 -4.77 -12.81 14.26
C ALA A 925 -4.01 -13.99 14.86
N LEU A 926 -4.71 -15.09 15.17
CA LEU A 926 -4.09 -16.29 15.72
C LEU A 926 -3.15 -16.98 14.73
N THR A 927 -3.49 -16.95 13.43
CA THR A 927 -2.63 -17.47 12.36
C THR A 927 -1.35 -16.63 12.24
N VAL A 928 -1.46 -15.30 12.28
CA VAL A 928 -0.30 -14.38 12.31
C VAL A 928 0.56 -14.61 13.56
N ALA A 929 -0.07 -14.88 14.70
CA ALA A 929 0.60 -15.24 15.95
C ALA A 929 1.39 -16.58 15.90
N GLY A 930 1.14 -17.42 14.88
CA GLY A 930 1.88 -18.68 14.66
C GLY A 930 1.08 -19.96 14.91
N ALA A 931 -0.23 -19.87 15.19
CA ALA A 931 -1.09 -21.06 15.35
C ALA A 931 -1.20 -21.87 14.06
N ARG A 932 -1.02 -23.20 14.15
CA ARG A 932 -1.16 -24.10 12.98
C ARG A 932 -2.60 -24.43 12.63
N THR A 933 -3.46 -24.53 13.64
CA THR A 933 -4.87 -24.85 13.49
C THR A 933 -5.68 -24.01 14.47
N THR A 934 -6.82 -23.52 14.01
CA THR A 934 -7.79 -22.81 14.83
C THR A 934 -9.15 -23.51 14.77
N LEU A 935 -9.85 -23.63 15.89
CA LEU A 935 -11.23 -24.07 16.00
C LEU A 935 -12.03 -22.95 16.66
N LEU A 936 -12.89 -22.29 15.90
CA LEU A 936 -13.62 -21.08 16.26
C LEU A 936 -15.13 -21.25 15.99
N SER A 937 -15.97 -20.42 16.64
CA SER A 937 -17.42 -20.42 16.42
C SER A 937 -17.87 -19.35 15.44
N LEU A 938 -18.83 -19.66 14.58
CA LEU A 938 -19.44 -18.79 13.57
C LEU A 938 -20.62 -17.95 14.10
N TRP A 939 -21.23 -18.37 15.22
CA TRP A 939 -22.32 -17.67 15.89
C TRP A 939 -22.32 -17.97 17.39
N LYS A 940 -23.24 -17.34 18.10
CA LYS A 940 -23.37 -17.53 19.55
C LYS A 940 -23.76 -18.95 19.91
N VAL A 941 -22.93 -19.63 20.68
CA VAL A 941 -23.10 -21.02 21.11
C VAL A 941 -23.68 -21.13 22.52
N ASP A 942 -24.31 -22.28 22.81
CA ASP A 942 -24.84 -22.59 24.14
C ASP A 942 -23.70 -23.05 25.07
N ASP A 943 -23.65 -22.50 26.31
CA ASP A 943 -22.55 -22.71 27.26
C ASP A 943 -22.44 -24.19 27.71
N GLU A 944 -23.60 -24.82 28.03
CA GLU A 944 -23.61 -26.20 28.53
C GLU A 944 -23.33 -27.24 27.43
N ALA A 945 -23.99 -27.08 26.28
CA ALA A 945 -23.74 -27.93 25.11
C ALA A 945 -22.28 -27.83 24.63
N THR A 946 -21.72 -26.62 24.63
CA THR A 946 -20.33 -26.37 24.23
C THR A 946 -19.32 -27.07 25.14
N ALA A 947 -19.52 -27.02 26.45
CA ALA A 947 -18.66 -27.73 27.40
C ALA A 947 -18.62 -29.25 27.13
N VAL A 948 -19.78 -29.87 26.89
CA VAL A 948 -19.87 -31.31 26.53
C VAL A 948 -19.21 -31.58 25.19
N PHE A 949 -19.44 -30.69 24.18
CA PHE A 949 -18.85 -30.80 22.86
C PHE A 949 -17.31 -30.80 22.92
N MET A 950 -16.72 -29.86 23.62
CA MET A 950 -15.27 -29.69 23.72
C MET A 950 -14.62 -30.83 24.52
N GLN A 951 -15.20 -31.28 25.65
CA GLN A 951 -14.73 -32.42 26.38
C GLN A 951 -14.66 -33.68 25.50
N ARG A 952 -15.70 -33.92 24.71
CA ARG A 952 -15.75 -35.05 23.79
C ARG A 952 -14.74 -34.90 22.65
N TYR A 953 -14.60 -33.71 22.09
CA TYR A 953 -13.61 -33.41 21.05
C TYR A 953 -12.19 -33.75 21.51
N TYR A 954 -11.77 -33.30 22.68
CA TYR A 954 -10.46 -33.64 23.24
C TYR A 954 -10.29 -35.13 23.56
N THR A 955 -11.33 -35.79 23.98
CA THR A 955 -11.30 -37.24 24.19
C THR A 955 -10.93 -37.99 22.90
N LEU A 956 -11.50 -37.58 21.77
CA LEU A 956 -11.24 -38.17 20.46
C LEU A 956 -9.84 -37.84 19.93
N LEU A 957 -9.40 -36.59 20.15
CA LEU A 957 -8.03 -36.20 19.82
C LEU A 957 -7.00 -37.01 20.58
N LYS A 958 -7.22 -37.26 21.89
CA LYS A 958 -6.38 -38.10 22.73
C LYS A 958 -6.38 -39.59 22.31
N ALA A 959 -7.48 -40.05 21.72
CA ALA A 959 -7.56 -41.36 21.09
C ALA A 959 -6.81 -41.48 19.75
N GLY A 960 -6.11 -40.43 19.32
CA GLY A 960 -5.31 -40.39 18.09
C GLY A 960 -6.07 -40.01 16.83
N GLN A 961 -7.31 -39.54 16.94
CA GLN A 961 -8.05 -39.06 15.77
C GLN A 961 -7.48 -37.74 15.23
N GLY A 962 -7.58 -37.56 13.92
CA GLY A 962 -7.30 -36.30 13.26
C GLY A 962 -8.27 -35.21 13.71
N ARG A 963 -7.81 -33.94 13.75
CA ARG A 963 -8.58 -32.78 14.25
C ARG A 963 -9.95 -32.64 13.56
N GLN A 964 -10.00 -32.80 12.22
CA GLN A 964 -11.25 -32.77 11.48
C GLN A 964 -12.13 -34.01 11.71
N GLY A 965 -11.53 -35.19 11.79
CA GLY A 965 -12.28 -36.42 12.06
C GLY A 965 -12.96 -36.43 13.42
N ALA A 966 -12.22 -35.93 14.45
CA ALA A 966 -12.77 -35.75 15.78
C ALA A 966 -13.93 -34.75 15.80
N LEU A 967 -13.80 -33.61 15.07
CA LEU A 967 -14.87 -32.62 14.96
C LEU A 967 -16.14 -33.22 14.32
N VAL A 968 -15.99 -33.92 13.19
CA VAL A 968 -17.11 -34.55 12.48
C VAL A 968 -17.82 -35.60 13.35
N GLN A 969 -17.04 -36.41 14.08
CA GLN A 969 -17.62 -37.42 14.98
C GLN A 969 -18.42 -36.79 16.14
N VAL A 970 -17.90 -35.73 16.77
CA VAL A 970 -18.64 -35.03 17.83
C VAL A 970 -19.94 -34.43 17.28
N GLN A 971 -19.88 -33.82 16.09
CA GLN A 971 -21.04 -33.26 15.41
C GLN A 971 -22.12 -34.34 15.13
N GLU A 972 -21.69 -35.56 14.75
CA GLU A 972 -22.57 -36.69 14.54
C GLU A 972 -23.19 -37.18 15.87
N GLU A 973 -22.38 -37.35 16.93
CA GLU A 973 -22.84 -37.73 18.25
C GLU A 973 -23.88 -36.74 18.81
N PHE A 974 -23.74 -35.44 18.58
CA PHE A 974 -24.71 -34.44 18.98
C PHE A 974 -26.05 -34.60 18.25
N ARG A 975 -26.02 -34.77 16.93
CA ARG A 975 -27.22 -34.97 16.11
C ARG A 975 -27.99 -36.24 16.42
N THR A 976 -27.30 -37.26 16.85
CA THR A 976 -27.88 -38.59 17.13
C THR A 976 -28.15 -38.84 18.62
N ASN A 977 -27.89 -37.85 19.49
CA ASN A 977 -27.98 -37.99 20.93
C ASN A 977 -29.41 -38.34 21.36
N PRO A 978 -29.64 -39.51 22.00
CA PRO A 978 -30.97 -39.90 22.42
C PRO A 978 -31.44 -39.16 23.69
N ARG A 979 -30.50 -38.66 24.51
CA ARG A 979 -30.82 -37.97 25.79
C ARG A 979 -31.13 -36.50 25.63
N HIS A 980 -30.49 -35.84 24.67
CA HIS A 980 -30.62 -34.39 24.39
C HIS A 980 -31.17 -34.22 22.97
N LYS A 981 -32.47 -34.35 22.80
CA LYS A 981 -33.13 -34.24 21.49
C LYS A 981 -33.00 -32.83 20.89
N GLU A 982 -32.88 -31.81 21.71
CA GLU A 982 -32.65 -30.39 21.34
C GLU A 982 -31.29 -30.20 20.66
N TRP A 983 -30.27 -31.00 20.98
CA TRP A 983 -28.95 -30.91 20.38
C TRP A 983 -28.89 -31.33 18.90
N LYS A 984 -29.98 -31.83 18.34
CA LYS A 984 -30.10 -32.05 16.90
C LYS A 984 -30.11 -30.77 16.08
N ASP A 985 -30.45 -29.64 16.73
CA ASP A 985 -30.47 -28.36 16.07
C ASP A 985 -29.04 -27.85 15.75
N HIS A 986 -28.88 -27.21 14.56
CA HIS A 986 -27.62 -26.64 14.08
C HIS A 986 -26.95 -25.68 15.08
N LYS A 987 -27.78 -24.98 15.87
CA LYS A 987 -27.34 -24.07 16.93
C LYS A 987 -26.28 -24.68 17.84
N TYR A 988 -26.41 -25.97 18.15
CA TYR A 988 -25.58 -26.64 19.16
C TYR A 988 -24.32 -27.31 18.60
N TRP A 989 -24.28 -27.71 17.30
CA TRP A 989 -23.18 -28.52 16.77
C TRP A 989 -22.52 -27.93 15.51
N ALA A 990 -23.25 -27.14 14.72
CA ALA A 990 -22.79 -26.69 13.40
C ALA A 990 -21.95 -25.40 13.43
N ALA A 991 -21.84 -24.72 14.56
CA ALA A 991 -21.13 -23.45 14.69
C ALA A 991 -19.63 -23.53 14.47
N TRP A 992 -19.03 -24.72 14.57
CA TRP A 992 -17.61 -24.89 14.70
C TRP A 992 -16.88 -24.96 13.36
N GLN A 993 -15.94 -24.05 13.16
CA GLN A 993 -15.08 -23.98 11.98
C GLN A 993 -13.63 -24.29 12.33
N LEU A 994 -13.10 -25.37 11.73
CA LEU A 994 -11.70 -25.76 11.82
C LEU A 994 -10.94 -25.25 10.60
N THR A 995 -9.88 -24.49 10.82
CA THR A 995 -9.02 -23.96 9.75
C THR A 995 -7.57 -24.35 10.00
N GLY A 996 -6.87 -24.79 8.96
CA GLY A 996 -5.45 -25.17 9.04
C GLY A 996 -5.20 -26.67 8.92
N ASP A 997 -4.32 -27.23 9.75
CA ASP A 997 -3.95 -28.66 9.71
C ASP A 997 -5.02 -29.54 10.31
N THR A 998 -5.32 -30.65 9.65
CA THR A 998 -6.36 -31.62 10.07
C THR A 998 -5.81 -32.94 10.62
N ALA A 999 -4.48 -33.11 10.62
CA ALA A 999 -3.81 -34.33 11.09
C ALA A 999 -4.00 -34.55 12.60
N PRO A 1000 -3.75 -35.79 13.12
CA PRO A 1000 -3.68 -36.03 14.56
C PRO A 1000 -2.70 -35.10 15.28
N LEU A 1001 -2.97 -34.80 16.52
CA LEU A 1001 -2.03 -34.05 17.37
C LEU A 1001 -0.87 -34.95 17.82
N PRO A 1002 0.38 -34.64 17.45
CA PRO A 1002 1.49 -35.52 17.82
C PRO A 1002 1.63 -35.62 19.35
N GLY A 1003 1.57 -36.81 19.92
CA GLY A 1003 1.88 -37.08 21.33
C GLY A 1003 0.91 -36.50 22.38
N LEU A 1004 -0.37 -36.37 22.10
CA LEU A 1004 -1.42 -36.11 23.07
C LEU A 1004 -1.68 -37.31 23.99
#